data_36f484ab43a081cf66077d55f55b6109
#
_entry.id   36f484ab43a081cf66077d55f55b6109
#
_cell.length_a   1.000
_cell.length_b   1.000
_cell.length_c   1.000
_cell.angle_alpha   90.00
_cell.angle_beta   90.00
_cell.angle_gamma   90.00
#
_symmetry.space_group_name_H-M   'P 1'
#
loop_
_entity.id
_entity.type
_entity.pdbx_description
1 polymer ?
#
loop_
_entity_poly.entity_id
_entity_poly.type
_entity_poly.pdbx_seq_one_letter_code
_entity_poly.pdbx_strand_id
1 'polypeptide(L)'
;MSLLSRLAVQAARAYGVLSSKSTNVFASYLVVAGAGGGGSGAGAGGGGGAGGLLTSTFTLSTLNSYTVAVGAGGAGSVNVTSIGSSGTSSSVSGTGLTTVTTTGGGGGASDDINVPQNTGGNGGSGGGGGGGGTGGSVGGTGVSGQGFAGGYSTAGGNRGGGGGGGSSAVGSISTNANGANGGAGTASSISGSSVTYAGGGGGGSQASTAGTATGGGGAGSVSNTAATAGTANTGGGGGGRGLSNGGAAGGSGVVIISYASATPKFVGGTITTSGGNQIHTFTASGTLVPATAVTANYLVVAGGGGAGNDRAGGGGAGGLLASTATLYYPATYTVTVGAGGNAGSAGGVGSNGSNSVISGTGLTTITSTGGGGSGGGSSANGSAGGSGGGGAYNSGTGGAGTSGQGNAGGAGSNNFPQVGAGGGGGAGAVGAVGTSSAGGNGGNGSASSISGSSVTYAGGGGGGALGGTAATGGTGGGGNANPGTGTAGSAGTANLGGGGGGGGGSLGNGGAGGSGIVIISYAGSQQFTGGTVTTSGGNTIHTFTASGSLAPAYSATYLVVAGGGGGNSGGGGAGGLLTSSTFLNIGTAYTVTVGAAGTGGVGNVQPTNGSNSVLSGTGITTVTSTGGGYGGQQSINSTSGNGGSGGGGGRNSTTFGTGTSGQGFNGGPGTTTAPFPAGGGGGAGAVGGTGSGSVAGAGGVGIQGLGGGGAGSATTGTAGTTNTGGGGGGGVNLGPNAAGAAGGSGVVILSVPTTRYSGTTTGSPTVTTSGANTILTFTASGSYTA
;
A
#
# COMPACT_ATOMS: atom_id res chain seq x y z
N MET A 1 12.68 47.84 18.37
CA MET A 1 13.74 47.17 17.56
C MET A 1 14.75 48.20 17.12
N SER A 2 16.04 47.98 17.41
CA SER A 2 17.12 48.88 17.02
C SER A 2 17.29 48.93 15.51
N LEU A 3 17.88 49.99 14.97
CA LEU A 3 18.14 50.14 13.55
C LEU A 3 18.97 48.94 13.01
N LEU A 4 19.88 48.41 13.85
CA LEU A 4 20.73 47.27 13.53
C LEU A 4 19.93 45.98 13.33
N SER A 5 18.90 45.75 14.15
CA SER A 5 18.04 44.57 14.01
C SER A 5 17.14 44.66 12.76
N ARG A 6 16.72 45.85 12.37
CA ARG A 6 15.97 46.05 11.10
C ARG A 6 16.89 45.86 9.88
N LEU A 7 18.14 46.30 9.95
CA LEU A 7 19.13 46.09 8.87
C LEU A 7 19.50 44.63 8.72
N ALA A 8 19.68 43.90 9.82
CA ALA A 8 19.96 42.48 9.81
C ALA A 8 18.81 41.66 9.21
N VAL A 9 17.57 42.02 9.53
CA VAL A 9 16.35 41.36 8.97
C VAL A 9 16.22 41.70 7.47
N GLN A 10 16.53 42.92 7.03
CA GLN A 10 16.50 43.29 5.63
C GLN A 10 17.65 42.67 4.83
N ALA A 11 18.86 42.58 5.39
CA ALA A 11 19.97 41.88 4.78
C ALA A 11 19.68 40.36 4.66
N ALA A 12 19.16 39.74 5.70
CA ALA A 12 18.78 38.34 5.68
C ALA A 12 17.67 38.03 4.65
N ARG A 13 16.73 38.98 4.41
CA ARG A 13 15.74 38.91 3.34
C ARG A 13 16.36 39.08 1.95
N ALA A 14 17.27 40.02 1.79
CA ALA A 14 17.98 40.30 0.53
C ALA A 14 18.88 39.12 0.09
N TYR A 15 19.47 38.42 1.04
CA TYR A 15 20.29 37.22 0.79
C TYR A 15 19.54 35.90 0.82
N GLY A 16 18.20 35.94 0.85
CA GLY A 16 17.38 34.73 0.82
C GLY A 16 17.40 33.89 2.10
N VAL A 17 18.11 34.36 3.16
CA VAL A 17 18.20 33.63 4.44
C VAL A 17 16.93 33.75 5.26
N LEU A 18 16.10 34.78 4.99
CA LEU A 18 14.76 34.98 5.55
C LEU A 18 13.75 35.18 4.42
N SER A 19 13.68 34.27 3.48
CA SER A 19 12.47 34.14 2.67
C SER A 19 11.39 33.60 3.61
N SER A 20 10.51 34.43 4.08
CA SER A 20 9.24 33.96 4.63
C SER A 20 8.47 33.35 3.46
N LYS A 21 8.75 32.09 3.12
CA LYS A 21 7.82 31.33 2.29
C LYS A 21 6.49 31.42 3.02
N SER A 22 5.51 32.08 2.41
CA SER A 22 4.15 32.09 2.96
C SER A 22 3.77 30.62 3.19
N THR A 23 3.57 30.26 4.44
CA THR A 23 3.10 28.93 4.79
C THR A 23 1.61 28.76 4.47
N ASN A 24 0.94 29.86 4.13
CA ASN A 24 -0.47 29.90 3.84
C ASN A 24 -0.75 29.68 2.35
N VAL A 25 -1.70 28.79 2.07
CA VAL A 25 -2.18 28.43 0.75
C VAL A 25 -3.69 28.72 0.69
N PHE A 26 -4.08 29.68 -0.15
CA PHE A 26 -5.50 29.92 -0.42
C PHE A 26 -6.02 28.82 -1.34
N ALA A 27 -7.08 28.14 -0.90
CA ALA A 27 -7.64 27.02 -1.63
C ALA A 27 -9.16 27.18 -1.77
N SER A 28 -9.69 26.85 -2.92
CA SER A 28 -11.11 26.61 -3.14
C SER A 28 -11.46 25.19 -2.77
N TYR A 29 -12.65 24.96 -2.27
CA TYR A 29 -13.14 23.62 -1.96
C TYR A 29 -14.54 23.37 -2.52
N LEU A 30 -14.81 22.11 -2.79
CA LEU A 30 -16.12 21.50 -2.97
C LEU A 30 -16.20 20.31 -2.02
N VAL A 31 -17.17 20.34 -1.09
CA VAL A 31 -17.46 19.23 -0.18
C VAL A 31 -18.87 18.76 -0.46
N VAL A 32 -19.00 17.49 -0.88
CA VAL A 32 -20.29 16.85 -1.17
C VAL A 32 -20.42 15.63 -0.28
N ALA A 33 -21.50 15.54 0.50
CA ALA A 33 -21.82 14.40 1.33
C ALA A 33 -22.34 13.22 0.51
N GLY A 34 -22.41 12.04 1.13
CA GLY A 34 -23.11 10.88 0.57
C GLY A 34 -24.60 11.15 0.49
N ALA A 35 -25.24 10.68 -0.56
CA ALA A 35 -26.66 10.86 -0.80
C ALA A 35 -27.51 9.78 -0.13
N GLY A 36 -28.79 10.03 0.04
CA GLY A 36 -29.77 9.06 0.51
C GLY A 36 -30.16 8.03 -0.56
N GLY A 37 -30.47 6.82 -0.10
CA GLY A 37 -31.05 5.76 -0.93
C GLY A 37 -32.50 6.03 -1.25
N GLY A 38 -32.98 5.51 -2.37
CA GLY A 38 -34.40 5.57 -2.78
C GLY A 38 -35.29 4.67 -1.93
N GLY A 39 -36.53 5.04 -1.84
CA GLY A 39 -37.62 4.27 -1.25
C GLY A 39 -38.14 3.16 -2.15
N SER A 40 -38.94 2.27 -1.59
CA SER A 40 -39.68 1.25 -2.32
C SER A 40 -41.14 1.32 -1.90
N GLY A 41 -42.05 0.54 -2.50
CA GLY A 41 -43.40 0.57 -2.03
C GLY A 41 -44.32 -0.41 -2.75
N ALA A 42 -45.50 -0.65 -2.15
CA ALA A 42 -46.62 -1.35 -2.81
C ALA A 42 -47.24 -0.48 -3.93
N GLY A 43 -46.88 0.78 -4.01
CA GLY A 43 -47.29 1.75 -5.02
C GLY A 43 -46.14 2.47 -5.69
N ALA A 44 -45.41 3.32 -5.00
CA ALA A 44 -44.24 4.00 -5.56
C ALA A 44 -43.35 4.58 -4.46
N GLY A 45 -42.08 4.25 -4.45
CA GLY A 45 -41.08 4.81 -3.53
C GLY A 45 -40.62 6.20 -3.98
N GLY A 46 -40.34 7.06 -3.01
CA GLY A 46 -39.70 8.36 -3.24
C GLY A 46 -38.23 8.25 -3.63
N GLY A 47 -37.71 9.20 -4.39
CA GLY A 47 -36.31 9.31 -4.72
C GLY A 47 -35.48 9.75 -3.51
N GLY A 48 -34.25 9.24 -3.35
CA GLY A 48 -33.33 9.67 -2.31
C GLY A 48 -32.89 11.13 -2.51
N GLY A 49 -32.70 11.87 -1.42
CA GLY A 49 -32.14 13.23 -1.43
C GLY A 49 -30.66 13.22 -1.74
N ALA A 50 -30.20 14.22 -2.44
CA ALA A 50 -28.77 14.42 -2.69
C ALA A 50 -28.01 14.68 -1.38
N GLY A 51 -26.73 14.35 -1.37
CA GLY A 51 -25.83 14.80 -0.31
C GLY A 51 -25.75 16.32 -0.27
N GLY A 52 -25.61 16.90 0.91
CA GLY A 52 -25.39 18.33 1.06
C GLY A 52 -24.12 18.75 0.34
N LEU A 53 -24.12 19.95 -0.26
CA LEU A 53 -23.03 20.50 -1.04
C LEU A 53 -22.62 21.85 -0.47
N LEU A 54 -21.31 22.02 -0.20
CA LEU A 54 -20.73 23.33 0.14
C LEU A 54 -19.54 23.59 -0.76
N THR A 55 -19.46 24.83 -1.25
CA THR A 55 -18.33 25.35 -2.02
C THR A 55 -17.97 26.75 -1.53
N SER A 56 -16.69 26.99 -1.29
CA SER A 56 -16.14 28.30 -0.90
C SER A 56 -14.61 28.22 -0.94
N THR A 57 -13.95 29.07 -0.18
CA THR A 57 -12.49 29.11 -0.02
C THR A 57 -12.10 29.00 1.45
N PHE A 58 -10.89 28.51 1.69
CA PHE A 58 -10.24 28.54 2.99
C PHE A 58 -8.73 28.76 2.85
N THR A 59 -8.08 29.04 3.95
CA THR A 59 -6.62 29.13 4.00
C THR A 59 -6.05 27.90 4.70
N LEU A 60 -5.17 27.19 4.01
CA LEU A 60 -4.42 26.04 4.53
C LEU A 60 -3.01 26.50 4.90
N SER A 61 -2.44 25.93 5.96
CA SER A 61 -1.03 26.09 6.31
C SER A 61 -0.22 24.87 5.90
N THR A 62 0.91 25.08 5.22
CA THR A 62 1.85 23.99 4.88
C THR A 62 2.60 23.44 6.10
N LEU A 63 2.26 23.87 7.31
CA LEU A 63 2.77 23.31 8.57
C LEU A 63 1.79 22.32 9.21
N ASN A 64 0.54 22.25 8.71
CA ASN A 64 -0.52 21.46 9.31
C ASN A 64 -1.04 20.39 8.35
N SER A 65 -1.46 19.27 8.91
CA SER A 65 -2.22 18.24 8.21
C SER A 65 -3.72 18.42 8.45
N TYR A 66 -4.54 17.99 7.47
CA TYR A 66 -5.99 18.14 7.49
C TYR A 66 -6.64 16.78 7.26
N THR A 67 -7.65 16.47 8.06
CA THR A 67 -8.46 15.26 7.89
C THR A 67 -9.58 15.53 6.92
N VAL A 68 -9.74 14.66 5.94
CA VAL A 68 -10.82 14.67 4.95
C VAL A 68 -11.67 13.43 5.16
N ALA A 69 -12.94 13.61 5.51
CA ALA A 69 -13.93 12.54 5.56
C ALA A 69 -14.83 12.61 4.33
N VAL A 70 -15.05 11.48 3.66
CA VAL A 70 -15.95 11.38 2.51
C VAL A 70 -17.11 10.47 2.89
N GLY A 71 -18.32 11.01 2.78
CA GLY A 71 -19.54 10.31 3.16
C GLY A 71 -19.94 9.21 2.20
N ALA A 72 -20.33 8.07 2.73
CA ALA A 72 -20.91 6.98 1.96
C ALA A 72 -22.36 7.26 1.58
N GLY A 73 -22.79 6.77 0.44
CA GLY A 73 -24.20 6.76 0.05
C GLY A 73 -25.03 5.84 0.94
N GLY A 74 -26.28 6.22 1.20
CA GLY A 74 -27.23 5.42 1.95
C GLY A 74 -27.74 4.26 1.10
N ALA A 75 -28.00 3.11 1.74
CA ALA A 75 -28.63 1.97 1.08
C ALA A 75 -30.06 2.31 0.64
N GLY A 76 -30.48 1.77 -0.51
CA GLY A 76 -31.90 1.78 -0.88
C GLY A 76 -32.72 0.97 0.11
N SER A 77 -34.03 1.25 0.19
CA SER A 77 -34.91 0.47 1.04
C SER A 77 -34.90 -1.01 0.64
N VAL A 78 -34.97 -1.89 1.61
CA VAL A 78 -34.95 -3.36 1.37
C VAL A 78 -36.32 -3.97 1.29
N ASN A 79 -37.36 -3.27 1.75
CA ASN A 79 -38.75 -3.74 1.76
C ASN A 79 -39.73 -2.55 1.64
N VAL A 80 -41.01 -2.84 1.44
CA VAL A 80 -42.06 -1.82 1.21
C VAL A 80 -42.35 -0.96 2.44
N THR A 81 -41.92 -1.37 3.63
CA THR A 81 -42.18 -0.67 4.90
C THR A 81 -41.04 0.17 5.38
N SER A 82 -39.85 0.04 4.80
CA SER A 82 -38.65 0.78 5.20
C SER A 82 -38.32 1.93 4.22
N ILE A 83 -37.97 3.09 4.76
CA ILE A 83 -37.44 4.19 3.96
C ILE A 83 -36.01 3.87 3.51
N GLY A 84 -35.54 4.50 2.45
CA GLY A 84 -34.14 4.46 2.08
C GLY A 84 -33.26 5.00 3.23
N SER A 85 -32.07 4.46 3.40
CA SER A 85 -31.15 4.96 4.41
C SER A 85 -30.62 6.33 4.01
N SER A 86 -30.40 7.23 4.99
CA SER A 86 -29.69 8.47 4.75
C SER A 86 -28.23 8.23 4.41
N GLY A 87 -27.63 9.11 3.61
CA GLY A 87 -26.18 9.13 3.40
C GLY A 87 -25.43 9.62 4.62
N THR A 88 -24.12 9.54 4.59
CA THR A 88 -23.26 10.05 5.68
C THR A 88 -22.60 11.38 5.30
N SER A 89 -22.19 12.15 6.32
CA SER A 89 -21.56 13.46 6.14
C SER A 89 -20.16 13.38 5.52
N SER A 90 -19.79 14.44 4.77
CA SER A 90 -18.40 14.69 4.37
C SER A 90 -17.86 15.91 5.12
N SER A 91 -16.54 15.92 5.40
CA SER A 91 -15.93 17.05 6.08
C SER A 91 -14.46 17.26 5.75
N VAL A 92 -13.98 18.51 5.98
CA VAL A 92 -12.57 18.87 6.03
C VAL A 92 -12.30 19.56 7.37
N SER A 93 -11.33 19.07 8.13
CA SER A 93 -10.99 19.59 9.45
C SER A 93 -9.48 19.57 9.70
N GLY A 94 -8.99 20.36 10.64
CA GLY A 94 -7.58 20.38 11.06
C GLY A 94 -7.22 21.67 11.79
N THR A 95 -6.00 21.72 12.33
CA THR A 95 -5.51 22.87 13.09
C THR A 95 -5.50 24.14 12.23
N GLY A 96 -6.12 25.20 12.75
CA GLY A 96 -6.21 26.50 12.09
C GLY A 96 -7.26 26.57 10.97
N LEU A 97 -8.09 25.54 10.82
CA LEU A 97 -9.20 25.51 9.88
C LEU A 97 -10.53 25.39 10.61
N THR A 98 -11.48 26.29 10.32
CA THR A 98 -12.87 26.08 10.72
C THR A 98 -13.39 24.85 9.95
N THR A 99 -13.83 23.83 10.70
CA THR A 99 -14.32 22.60 10.09
C THR A 99 -15.46 22.87 9.12
N VAL A 100 -15.32 22.40 7.89
CA VAL A 100 -16.36 22.40 6.86
C VAL A 100 -17.04 21.04 6.89
N THR A 101 -18.35 21.00 7.12
CA THR A 101 -19.12 19.75 7.18
C THR A 101 -20.38 19.86 6.34
N THR A 102 -20.62 18.86 5.50
CA THR A 102 -21.87 18.70 4.75
C THR A 102 -22.66 17.53 5.29
N THR A 103 -23.96 17.65 5.36
CA THR A 103 -24.88 16.65 5.88
C THR A 103 -25.24 15.63 4.82
N GLY A 104 -25.30 14.35 5.16
CA GLY A 104 -25.77 13.30 4.27
C GLY A 104 -27.18 13.55 3.73
N GLY A 105 -27.48 13.09 2.53
CA GLY A 105 -28.81 13.22 1.92
C GLY A 105 -29.84 12.34 2.62
N GLY A 106 -31.07 12.78 2.69
CA GLY A 106 -32.21 12.06 3.30
C GLY A 106 -32.67 10.89 2.43
N GLY A 107 -33.03 9.76 3.06
CA GLY A 107 -33.62 8.61 2.35
C GLY A 107 -34.97 8.91 1.73
N GLY A 108 -35.29 8.33 0.58
CA GLY A 108 -36.59 8.36 -0.05
C GLY A 108 -37.64 7.56 0.76
N ALA A 109 -38.85 8.08 0.84
CA ALA A 109 -39.92 7.42 1.55
C ALA A 109 -40.36 6.15 0.86
N SER A 110 -40.86 5.19 1.63
CA SER A 110 -41.56 4.03 1.13
C SER A 110 -43.05 4.27 1.08
N ASP A 111 -43.74 3.50 0.28
CA ASP A 111 -45.22 3.50 0.21
C ASP A 111 -45.79 2.31 0.97
N ASP A 112 -46.20 2.51 2.22
CA ASP A 112 -46.98 1.54 2.97
C ASP A 112 -48.35 2.13 3.30
N ILE A 113 -49.42 1.48 2.80
CA ILE A 113 -50.79 1.89 3.03
C ILE A 113 -51.21 1.84 4.50
N ASN A 114 -50.47 1.13 5.34
CA ASN A 114 -50.79 0.89 6.76
C ASN A 114 -50.03 1.85 7.71
N VAL A 115 -49.17 2.70 7.21
CA VAL A 115 -48.36 3.65 8.02
C VAL A 115 -48.71 5.10 7.66
N PRO A 116 -49.19 5.92 8.61
CA PRO A 116 -49.65 7.29 8.33
C PRO A 116 -48.59 8.30 7.88
N GLN A 117 -47.32 7.95 7.86
CA GLN A 117 -46.23 8.85 7.61
C GLN A 117 -45.15 8.27 6.68
N ASN A 118 -45.42 8.26 5.38
CA ASN A 118 -44.45 7.95 4.33
C ASN A 118 -43.62 9.19 3.95
N THR A 119 -43.07 9.86 4.97
CA THR A 119 -42.30 11.08 4.83
C THR A 119 -40.88 10.78 4.37
N GLY A 120 -40.37 11.50 3.38
CA GLY A 120 -38.97 11.48 3.02
C GLY A 120 -38.08 11.89 4.20
N GLY A 121 -36.88 11.25 4.28
CA GLY A 121 -35.88 11.59 5.31
C GLY A 121 -35.35 13.01 5.14
N ASN A 122 -35.12 13.70 6.27
CA ASN A 122 -34.39 14.98 6.24
C ASN A 122 -32.91 14.75 5.99
N GLY A 123 -32.23 15.67 5.38
CA GLY A 123 -30.79 15.55 5.10
C GLY A 123 -30.21 16.81 4.49
N GLY A 124 -28.96 16.74 3.98
CA GLY A 124 -28.35 17.82 3.22
C GLY A 124 -29.32 18.30 2.12
N SER A 125 -29.87 17.36 1.35
CA SER A 125 -31.11 17.53 0.60
C SER A 125 -32.09 16.45 1.07
N GLY A 126 -33.36 16.77 1.11
CA GLY A 126 -34.42 15.87 1.60
C GLY A 126 -34.80 14.78 0.62
N GLY A 127 -35.17 13.60 1.11
CA GLY A 127 -35.74 12.53 0.31
C GLY A 127 -37.16 12.82 -0.16
N GLY A 128 -37.60 12.27 -1.29
CA GLY A 128 -38.95 12.39 -1.83
C GLY A 128 -39.96 11.61 -1.03
N GLY A 129 -41.23 12.06 -1.04
CA GLY A 129 -42.36 11.36 -0.40
C GLY A 129 -42.73 10.09 -1.15
N GLY A 130 -43.21 9.06 -0.44
CA GLY A 130 -43.77 7.84 -1.01
C GLY A 130 -45.15 8.00 -1.60
N GLY A 131 -45.50 7.24 -2.64
CA GLY A 131 -46.74 7.42 -3.45
C GLY A 131 -48.02 6.86 -2.83
N GLY A 132 -48.15 6.65 -1.54
CA GLY A 132 -49.24 5.91 -0.91
C GLY A 132 -50.27 6.75 -0.18
N GLY A 133 -51.49 6.22 -0.10
CA GLY A 133 -52.53 6.68 0.82
C GLY A 133 -53.42 7.78 0.30
N THR A 134 -54.48 8.09 1.08
CA THR A 134 -55.51 9.06 0.80
C THR A 134 -55.11 10.52 1.03
N GLY A 135 -53.87 10.81 1.53
CA GLY A 135 -53.43 12.14 1.98
C GLY A 135 -52.17 12.73 1.32
N GLY A 136 -51.53 12.00 0.41
CA GLY A 136 -50.22 12.44 -0.14
C GLY A 136 -49.10 12.42 0.93
N SER A 137 -47.86 12.13 0.54
CA SER A 137 -46.71 12.02 1.45
C SER A 137 -45.76 13.19 1.26
N VAL A 138 -45.23 13.72 2.37
CA VAL A 138 -44.36 14.90 2.37
C VAL A 138 -42.92 14.48 2.06
N GLY A 139 -42.21 15.26 1.28
CA GLY A 139 -40.77 15.16 1.12
C GLY A 139 -40.04 15.64 2.36
N GLY A 140 -38.85 15.06 2.62
CA GLY A 140 -37.94 15.51 3.69
C GLY A 140 -37.44 16.93 3.44
N THR A 141 -37.03 17.61 4.52
CA THR A 141 -36.43 18.95 4.44
C THR A 141 -34.98 18.90 4.11
N GLY A 142 -34.48 19.89 3.36
CA GLY A 142 -33.03 20.10 3.13
C GLY A 142 -32.43 21.02 4.19
N VAL A 143 -31.11 20.88 4.41
CA VAL A 143 -30.35 21.83 5.24
C VAL A 143 -30.10 23.10 4.42
N SER A 144 -30.49 24.25 4.99
CA SER A 144 -30.28 25.55 4.35
C SER A 144 -28.81 25.78 3.98
N GLY A 145 -28.57 26.25 2.76
CA GLY A 145 -27.25 26.47 2.21
C GLY A 145 -26.52 25.21 1.75
N GLN A 146 -27.08 24.01 1.93
CA GLN A 146 -26.49 22.74 1.48
C GLN A 146 -27.34 22.02 0.45
N GLY A 147 -28.64 22.18 0.49
CA GLY A 147 -29.56 21.56 -0.45
C GLY A 147 -31.01 21.83 -0.15
N PHE A 148 -31.88 21.26 -0.93
CA PHE A 148 -33.32 21.58 -0.97
C PHE A 148 -34.17 20.39 -0.52
N ALA A 149 -35.42 20.67 -0.23
CA ALA A 149 -36.42 19.68 0.16
C ALA A 149 -36.70 18.68 -0.97
N GLY A 150 -37.10 17.48 -0.61
CA GLY A 150 -37.71 16.54 -1.54
C GLY A 150 -39.13 16.94 -1.92
N GLY A 151 -39.58 16.47 -3.10
CA GLY A 151 -40.94 16.60 -3.56
C GLY A 151 -41.90 15.72 -2.79
N TYR A 152 -43.15 16.20 -2.63
CA TYR A 152 -44.20 15.37 -2.06
C TYR A 152 -44.92 14.54 -3.14
N SER A 153 -45.58 13.50 -2.74
CA SER A 153 -46.52 12.77 -3.59
C SER A 153 -47.93 13.35 -3.48
N THR A 154 -48.69 13.29 -4.56
CA THR A 154 -50.12 13.67 -4.56
C THR A 154 -51.00 12.45 -4.20
N ALA A 155 -52.11 12.70 -3.52
CA ALA A 155 -53.13 11.69 -3.30
C ALA A 155 -53.79 11.26 -4.62
N GLY A 156 -54.01 9.93 -4.82
CA GLY A 156 -54.70 9.45 -6.00
C GLY A 156 -54.66 7.91 -6.15
N GLY A 157 -55.47 7.36 -7.04
CA GLY A 157 -55.61 5.88 -7.23
C GLY A 157 -54.40 5.21 -7.90
N ASN A 158 -53.68 5.93 -8.78
CA ASN A 158 -52.42 5.49 -9.39
C ASN A 158 -51.28 6.27 -8.74
N ARG A 159 -50.20 5.53 -8.31
CA ARG A 159 -49.26 6.05 -7.38
C ARG A 159 -47.92 6.42 -8.02
N GLY A 160 -47.48 7.69 -7.83
CA GLY A 160 -46.16 8.21 -8.18
C GLY A 160 -45.44 8.72 -6.95
N GLY A 161 -44.16 8.33 -6.74
CA GLY A 161 -43.29 8.84 -5.69
C GLY A 161 -42.75 10.22 -6.01
N GLY A 162 -42.54 11.06 -4.98
CA GLY A 162 -41.91 12.38 -5.08
C GLY A 162 -40.41 12.23 -5.45
N GLY A 163 -39.85 13.22 -6.15
CA GLY A 163 -38.43 13.29 -6.44
C GLY A 163 -37.61 13.70 -5.20
N GLY A 164 -36.42 13.19 -5.01
CA GLY A 164 -35.48 13.65 -3.98
C GLY A 164 -35.03 15.08 -4.26
N GLY A 165 -34.75 15.87 -3.22
CA GLY A 165 -34.18 17.21 -3.35
C GLY A 165 -32.75 17.17 -3.91
N GLY A 166 -32.37 18.18 -4.68
CA GLY A 166 -30.99 18.38 -5.15
C GLY A 166 -30.32 19.54 -4.43
N SER A 167 -29.05 19.78 -4.74
CA SER A 167 -28.28 20.89 -4.16
C SER A 167 -28.71 22.28 -4.71
N SER A 168 -29.36 22.34 -5.86
CA SER A 168 -29.77 23.62 -6.48
C SER A 168 -31.28 23.76 -6.67
N ALA A 169 -32.04 22.68 -6.51
CA ALA A 169 -33.50 22.72 -6.70
C ALA A 169 -34.22 21.71 -5.81
N VAL A 170 -35.45 22.03 -5.46
CA VAL A 170 -36.38 21.11 -4.80
C VAL A 170 -36.68 19.92 -5.70
N GLY A 171 -36.94 18.76 -5.10
CA GLY A 171 -37.48 17.61 -5.81
C GLY A 171 -38.86 17.94 -6.38
N SER A 172 -39.18 17.46 -7.58
CA SER A 172 -40.48 17.66 -8.20
C SER A 172 -41.58 16.91 -7.44
N ILE A 173 -42.77 17.40 -7.55
CA ILE A 173 -44.00 16.79 -6.99
C ILE A 173 -44.46 15.72 -7.96
N SER A 174 -44.92 14.55 -7.47
CA SER A 174 -45.54 13.58 -8.35
C SER A 174 -46.94 14.02 -8.83
N THR A 175 -47.30 13.56 -10.02
CA THR A 175 -48.64 13.79 -10.56
C THR A 175 -49.32 12.45 -10.78
N ASN A 176 -50.35 12.14 -9.98
CA ASN A 176 -51.09 10.88 -10.05
C ASN A 176 -50.19 9.64 -10.26
N ALA A 177 -50.18 9.08 -11.48
CA ALA A 177 -49.47 7.86 -11.82
C ALA A 177 -47.97 8.03 -12.08
N ASN A 178 -47.47 9.30 -12.26
CA ASN A 178 -46.08 9.55 -12.66
C ASN A 178 -45.19 9.78 -11.47
N GLY A 179 -44.04 9.08 -11.43
CA GLY A 179 -42.94 9.43 -10.56
C GLY A 179 -42.35 10.77 -10.89
N ALA A 180 -41.93 11.51 -9.87
CA ALA A 180 -41.43 12.86 -10.00
C ALA A 180 -39.93 12.93 -10.24
N ASN A 181 -39.48 13.93 -10.98
CA ASN A 181 -38.05 14.13 -11.24
C ASN A 181 -37.30 14.55 -9.97
N GLY A 182 -36.08 14.10 -9.85
CA GLY A 182 -35.16 14.57 -8.82
C GLY A 182 -34.78 16.05 -9.04
N GLY A 183 -34.56 16.77 -7.93
CA GLY A 183 -34.05 18.12 -7.93
C GLY A 183 -32.69 18.25 -8.59
N ALA A 184 -32.45 19.35 -9.29
CA ALA A 184 -31.18 19.58 -9.99
C ALA A 184 -29.98 19.69 -9.01
N GLY A 185 -28.82 19.20 -9.46
CA GLY A 185 -27.53 19.38 -8.79
C GLY A 185 -26.85 20.70 -9.15
N THR A 186 -25.73 20.96 -8.56
CA THR A 186 -24.89 22.16 -8.79
C THR A 186 -23.71 21.83 -9.68
N ALA A 187 -23.51 22.57 -10.75
CA ALA A 187 -22.33 22.43 -11.60
C ALA A 187 -21.11 23.09 -10.97
N SER A 188 -19.96 22.44 -11.07
CA SER A 188 -18.68 22.97 -10.60
C SER A 188 -17.55 22.57 -11.53
N SER A 189 -16.62 23.49 -11.78
CA SER A 189 -15.42 23.27 -12.59
C SER A 189 -14.17 23.07 -11.71
N ILE A 190 -14.31 22.92 -10.41
CA ILE A 190 -13.19 22.80 -9.47
C ILE A 190 -12.29 21.60 -9.76
N SER A 191 -12.82 20.54 -10.38
CA SER A 191 -12.10 19.35 -10.82
C SER A 191 -11.26 19.54 -12.10
N GLY A 192 -11.28 20.76 -12.68
CA GLY A 192 -10.64 21.05 -13.96
C GLY A 192 -11.57 20.91 -15.17
N SER A 193 -12.74 20.31 -15.02
CA SER A 193 -13.82 20.24 -16.01
C SER A 193 -15.16 20.42 -15.32
N SER A 194 -16.19 20.87 -16.08
CA SER A 194 -17.51 21.06 -15.51
C SER A 194 -18.19 19.72 -15.23
N VAL A 195 -18.52 19.49 -13.98
CA VAL A 195 -19.25 18.30 -13.49
C VAL A 195 -20.41 18.79 -12.64
N THR A 196 -21.59 18.19 -12.80
CA THR A 196 -22.75 18.48 -11.94
C THR A 196 -22.81 17.48 -10.79
N TYR A 197 -22.88 18.00 -9.56
CA TYR A 197 -22.87 17.22 -8.30
C TYR A 197 -24.20 17.37 -7.57
N ALA A 198 -24.48 16.41 -6.70
CA ALA A 198 -25.58 16.45 -5.74
C ALA A 198 -26.95 16.67 -6.37
N GLY A 199 -27.28 15.89 -7.39
CA GLY A 199 -28.65 15.81 -7.93
C GLY A 199 -29.51 14.82 -7.16
N GLY A 200 -30.80 15.16 -6.97
CA GLY A 200 -31.74 14.26 -6.30
C GLY A 200 -32.10 13.04 -7.15
N GLY A 201 -32.53 11.94 -6.53
CA GLY A 201 -33.03 10.75 -7.21
C GLY A 201 -34.46 10.95 -7.73
N GLY A 202 -34.79 10.30 -8.85
CA GLY A 202 -36.16 10.28 -9.39
C GLY A 202 -37.09 9.38 -8.56
N GLY A 203 -38.34 9.76 -8.42
CA GLY A 203 -39.38 8.95 -7.76
C GLY A 203 -39.83 7.79 -8.64
N GLY A 204 -40.22 6.67 -8.02
CA GLY A 204 -40.84 5.51 -8.70
C GLY A 204 -42.25 5.78 -9.21
N SER A 205 -42.73 4.90 -10.07
CA SER A 205 -44.12 4.92 -10.58
C SER A 205 -44.72 3.52 -10.54
N GLN A 206 -45.95 3.43 -10.15
CA GLN A 206 -46.69 2.16 -10.16
C GLN A 206 -46.98 1.66 -11.59
N ALA A 207 -47.39 2.54 -12.51
CA ALA A 207 -47.97 2.12 -13.77
C ALA A 207 -47.69 3.00 -14.99
N SER A 208 -47.01 4.15 -14.82
CA SER A 208 -46.80 5.13 -15.91
C SER A 208 -45.32 5.45 -16.13
N THR A 209 -44.88 6.68 -15.92
CA THR A 209 -43.51 7.11 -16.13
C THR A 209 -42.79 7.32 -14.79
N ALA A 210 -41.56 6.81 -14.68
CA ALA A 210 -40.69 7.07 -13.55
C ALA A 210 -40.04 8.43 -13.64
N GLY A 211 -39.66 9.01 -12.50
CA GLY A 211 -38.94 10.24 -12.44
C GLY A 211 -37.53 10.12 -12.99
N THR A 212 -37.07 11.13 -13.73
CA THR A 212 -35.66 11.24 -14.18
C THR A 212 -34.84 11.96 -13.12
N ALA A 213 -33.50 11.88 -13.25
CA ALA A 213 -32.57 12.56 -12.39
C ALA A 213 -31.39 13.15 -13.19
N THR A 214 -30.72 14.14 -12.62
CA THR A 214 -29.55 14.80 -13.17
C THR A 214 -28.49 14.95 -12.08
N GLY A 215 -27.27 15.40 -12.40
CA GLY A 215 -26.23 15.68 -11.40
C GLY A 215 -25.82 14.47 -10.57
N GLY A 216 -25.79 13.30 -11.20
CA GLY A 216 -25.43 12.05 -10.55
C GLY A 216 -26.58 11.33 -9.83
N GLY A 217 -27.78 11.87 -9.82
CA GLY A 217 -28.95 11.19 -9.27
C GLY A 217 -29.33 9.97 -10.09
N GLY A 218 -29.86 8.93 -9.45
CA GLY A 218 -30.39 7.74 -10.06
C GLY A 218 -31.86 7.92 -10.48
N ALA A 219 -32.25 7.46 -11.67
CA ALA A 219 -33.61 7.49 -12.12
C ALA A 219 -34.50 6.50 -11.33
N GLY A 220 -35.74 6.90 -11.09
CA GLY A 220 -36.76 6.02 -10.56
C GLY A 220 -37.10 4.89 -11.54
N SER A 221 -37.96 3.98 -11.11
CA SER A 221 -38.40 2.86 -11.96
C SER A 221 -39.93 2.73 -12.02
N VAL A 222 -40.39 2.07 -13.07
CA VAL A 222 -41.82 1.74 -13.26
C VAL A 222 -42.04 0.29 -12.83
N SER A 223 -43.17 0.05 -12.16
CA SER A 223 -43.58 -1.30 -11.78
C SER A 223 -42.46 -2.06 -11.05
N ASN A 224 -42.21 -3.32 -11.46
CA ASN A 224 -41.18 -4.19 -10.88
C ASN A 224 -39.76 -4.00 -11.44
N THR A 225 -39.54 -3.03 -12.32
CA THR A 225 -38.19 -2.79 -12.85
C THR A 225 -37.27 -2.19 -11.78
N ALA A 226 -35.95 -2.42 -11.88
CA ALA A 226 -35.00 -1.88 -10.93
C ALA A 226 -34.79 -0.37 -11.14
N ALA A 227 -34.80 0.37 -10.04
CA ALA A 227 -34.35 1.77 -10.04
C ALA A 227 -32.82 1.86 -10.15
N THR A 228 -32.32 3.00 -10.62
CA THR A 228 -30.87 3.20 -10.75
C THR A 228 -30.26 3.81 -9.49
N ALA A 229 -29.08 3.37 -9.15
CA ALA A 229 -28.32 3.95 -8.04
C ALA A 229 -27.83 5.36 -8.39
N GLY A 230 -27.63 6.17 -7.38
CA GLY A 230 -26.89 7.43 -7.53
C GLY A 230 -25.44 7.15 -7.93
N THR A 231 -24.90 8.01 -8.79
CA THR A 231 -23.52 7.89 -9.28
C THR A 231 -22.53 8.10 -8.12
N ALA A 232 -21.61 7.17 -7.97
CA ALA A 232 -20.55 7.28 -6.96
C ALA A 232 -19.74 8.58 -7.15
N ASN A 233 -19.27 9.15 -6.04
CA ASN A 233 -18.44 10.37 -6.00
C ASN A 233 -19.12 11.63 -6.58
N THR A 234 -20.44 11.65 -6.61
CA THR A 234 -21.22 12.83 -7.01
C THR A 234 -22.18 13.29 -5.92
N GLY A 235 -22.46 12.49 -4.92
CA GLY A 235 -23.49 12.75 -3.93
C GLY A 235 -24.90 12.73 -4.51
N GLY A 236 -25.13 11.97 -5.58
CA GLY A 236 -26.44 11.88 -6.24
C GLY A 236 -27.38 10.90 -5.52
N GLY A 237 -28.67 11.27 -5.30
CA GLY A 237 -29.69 10.47 -4.65
C GLY A 237 -30.01 9.19 -5.40
N GLY A 238 -30.38 8.10 -4.70
CA GLY A 238 -30.83 6.85 -5.31
C GLY A 238 -32.25 6.96 -5.86
N GLY A 239 -32.56 6.25 -6.98
CA GLY A 239 -33.90 6.22 -7.57
C GLY A 239 -34.89 5.45 -6.70
N GLY A 240 -36.11 5.94 -6.62
CA GLY A 240 -37.26 5.26 -5.99
C GLY A 240 -37.82 4.16 -6.88
N ARG A 241 -38.35 3.09 -6.29
CA ARG A 241 -38.91 1.96 -7.04
C ARG A 241 -40.44 2.04 -7.14
N GLY A 242 -40.97 1.53 -8.25
CA GLY A 242 -42.41 1.44 -8.52
C GLY A 242 -43.10 0.42 -7.60
N LEU A 243 -43.44 -0.74 -8.13
CA LEU A 243 -43.97 -1.83 -7.34
C LEU A 243 -42.84 -2.75 -6.87
N SER A 244 -42.90 -3.25 -5.64
CA SER A 244 -42.01 -4.25 -5.03
C SER A 244 -40.83 -3.68 -4.20
N ASN A 245 -40.10 -4.62 -3.57
CA ASN A 245 -38.99 -4.31 -2.64
C ASN A 245 -37.74 -3.79 -3.38
N GLY A 246 -37.02 -2.90 -2.73
CA GLY A 246 -35.67 -2.52 -3.09
C GLY A 246 -35.53 -1.22 -3.88
N GLY A 247 -35.53 -0.08 -3.20
CA GLY A 247 -35.05 1.21 -3.77
C GLY A 247 -33.56 1.13 -4.11
N ALA A 248 -33.08 2.04 -4.91
CA ALA A 248 -31.67 2.06 -5.29
C ALA A 248 -30.78 2.83 -4.28
N ALA A 249 -29.54 2.44 -4.16
CA ALA A 249 -28.59 3.11 -3.24
C ALA A 249 -28.27 4.54 -3.70
N GLY A 250 -27.98 5.43 -2.77
CA GLY A 250 -27.41 6.75 -3.04
C GLY A 250 -25.94 6.67 -3.43
N GLY A 251 -25.44 7.64 -4.17
CA GLY A 251 -24.03 7.79 -4.53
C GLY A 251 -23.20 8.28 -3.35
N SER A 252 -21.96 7.86 -3.26
CA SER A 252 -21.00 8.43 -2.31
C SER A 252 -20.73 9.90 -2.58
N GLY A 253 -20.29 10.62 -1.54
CA GLY A 253 -19.80 11.98 -1.65
C GLY A 253 -18.43 12.10 -2.30
N VAL A 254 -17.93 13.32 -2.36
CA VAL A 254 -16.59 13.67 -2.83
C VAL A 254 -16.11 14.95 -2.14
N VAL A 255 -14.82 15.04 -1.89
CA VAL A 255 -14.19 16.29 -1.45
C VAL A 255 -13.14 16.69 -2.47
N ILE A 256 -13.20 17.91 -2.96
CA ILE A 256 -12.24 18.46 -3.91
C ILE A 256 -11.66 19.75 -3.34
N ILE A 257 -10.33 19.84 -3.34
CA ILE A 257 -9.56 20.99 -2.87
C ILE A 257 -8.66 21.44 -3.99
N SER A 258 -8.73 22.71 -4.39
CA SER A 258 -7.97 23.28 -5.51
C SER A 258 -7.28 24.56 -5.10
N TYR A 259 -5.98 24.68 -5.42
CA TYR A 259 -5.19 25.89 -5.16
C TYR A 259 -4.18 26.17 -6.27
N ALA A 260 -3.90 27.45 -6.52
CA ALA A 260 -2.93 27.88 -7.52
C ALA A 260 -1.50 27.52 -7.06
N SER A 261 -0.84 26.66 -7.80
CA SER A 261 0.58 26.32 -7.60
C SER A 261 1.12 25.53 -8.79
N ALA A 262 2.35 25.83 -9.21
CA ALA A 262 3.05 25.04 -10.22
C ALA A 262 3.39 23.62 -9.73
N THR A 263 3.50 23.44 -8.40
CA THR A 263 3.90 22.17 -7.77
C THR A 263 2.99 21.86 -6.59
N PRO A 264 2.75 20.58 -6.25
CA PRO A 264 1.98 20.21 -5.07
C PRO A 264 2.56 20.81 -3.79
N LYS A 265 1.73 21.49 -3.00
CA LYS A 265 2.04 21.95 -1.62
C LYS A 265 1.60 20.93 -0.57
N PHE A 266 0.70 20.06 -0.95
CA PHE A 266 0.17 18.98 -0.13
C PHE A 266 0.16 17.67 -0.91
N VAL A 267 0.10 16.57 -0.17
CA VAL A 267 -0.16 15.21 -0.68
C VAL A 267 -1.45 14.70 -0.05
N GLY A 268 -2.24 13.97 -0.79
CA GLY A 268 -3.50 13.36 -0.35
C GLY A 268 -4.57 13.42 -1.44
N GLY A 269 -5.42 12.40 -1.49
CA GLY A 269 -6.34 12.19 -2.60
C GLY A 269 -5.62 11.94 -3.93
N THR A 270 -6.39 11.92 -5.02
CA THR A 270 -5.82 11.92 -6.38
C THR A 270 -5.47 13.37 -6.76
N ILE A 271 -4.21 13.60 -7.15
CA ILE A 271 -3.75 14.94 -7.54
C ILE A 271 -3.73 15.04 -9.07
N THR A 272 -4.37 16.10 -9.58
CA THR A 272 -4.33 16.50 -11.00
C THR A 272 -3.97 17.97 -11.12
N THR A 273 -3.52 18.37 -12.30
CA THR A 273 -3.21 19.79 -12.61
C THR A 273 -4.13 20.29 -13.73
N SER A 274 -4.76 21.42 -13.52
CA SER A 274 -5.56 22.07 -14.57
C SER A 274 -5.58 23.59 -14.36
N GLY A 275 -5.38 24.34 -15.44
CA GLY A 275 -5.41 25.81 -15.40
C GLY A 275 -4.43 26.44 -14.39
N GLY A 276 -3.26 25.85 -14.14
CA GLY A 276 -2.28 26.32 -13.17
C GLY A 276 -2.61 25.98 -11.71
N ASN A 277 -3.67 25.23 -11.47
CA ASN A 277 -4.06 24.76 -10.14
C ASN A 277 -3.63 23.31 -9.90
N GLN A 278 -3.26 23.01 -8.65
CA GLN A 278 -3.20 21.67 -8.10
C GLN A 278 -4.57 21.32 -7.53
N ILE A 279 -5.11 20.18 -7.92
CA ILE A 279 -6.45 19.72 -7.56
C ILE A 279 -6.36 18.37 -6.85
N HIS A 280 -6.79 18.32 -5.60
CA HIS A 280 -6.86 17.11 -4.79
C HIS A 280 -8.29 16.61 -4.76
N THR A 281 -8.55 15.41 -5.31
CA THR A 281 -9.87 14.77 -5.32
C THR A 281 -9.87 13.56 -4.37
N PHE A 282 -10.69 13.61 -3.34
CA PHE A 282 -10.90 12.55 -2.37
C PHE A 282 -12.22 11.84 -2.68
N THR A 283 -12.14 10.60 -3.10
CA THR A 283 -13.30 9.69 -3.30
C THR A 283 -13.48 8.71 -2.13
N ALA A 284 -12.56 8.74 -1.19
CA ALA A 284 -12.58 8.04 0.10
C ALA A 284 -11.95 8.94 1.17
N SER A 285 -12.25 8.68 2.42
CA SER A 285 -11.65 9.41 3.56
C SER A 285 -10.13 9.27 3.56
N GLY A 286 -9.43 10.34 3.97
CA GLY A 286 -7.98 10.39 3.98
C GLY A 286 -7.46 11.65 4.65
N THR A 287 -6.20 11.96 4.40
CA THR A 287 -5.54 13.17 4.93
C THR A 287 -4.90 13.99 3.82
N LEU A 288 -4.96 15.30 3.96
CA LEU A 288 -4.20 16.24 3.15
C LEU A 288 -2.98 16.68 4.00
N VAL A 289 -1.78 16.24 3.63
CA VAL A 289 -0.55 16.48 4.40
C VAL A 289 0.42 17.37 3.63
N PRO A 290 1.22 18.22 4.30
CA PRO A 290 2.22 19.05 3.62
C PRO A 290 3.19 18.20 2.81
N ALA A 291 3.47 18.64 1.58
CA ALA A 291 4.39 17.97 0.66
C ALA A 291 5.83 18.48 0.82
N THR A 292 6.79 17.56 0.91
CA THR A 292 8.21 17.87 0.81
C THR A 292 8.76 17.36 -0.52
N ALA A 293 9.34 18.22 -1.32
CA ALA A 293 9.94 17.84 -2.60
C ALA A 293 11.27 17.11 -2.38
N VAL A 294 11.43 15.96 -3.01
CA VAL A 294 12.68 15.16 -3.02
C VAL A 294 13.14 15.05 -4.47
N THR A 295 14.26 15.68 -4.81
CA THR A 295 14.86 15.51 -6.13
C THR A 295 15.52 14.13 -6.20
N ALA A 296 15.08 13.32 -7.14
CA ALA A 296 15.61 11.97 -7.35
C ALA A 296 16.13 11.81 -8.78
N ASN A 297 17.28 11.16 -8.92
CA ASN A 297 17.70 10.59 -10.19
C ASN A 297 16.98 9.28 -10.42
N TYR A 298 16.67 8.95 -11.66
CA TYR A 298 16.10 7.66 -12.01
C TYR A 298 16.79 7.03 -13.21
N LEU A 299 16.78 5.70 -13.23
CA LEU A 299 17.07 4.86 -14.37
C LEU A 299 15.89 3.90 -14.53
N VAL A 300 15.24 3.93 -15.70
CA VAL A 300 14.13 3.03 -16.02
C VAL A 300 14.51 2.27 -17.27
N VAL A 301 14.74 0.97 -17.15
CA VAL A 301 15.05 0.08 -18.24
C VAL A 301 13.91 -0.92 -18.40
N ALA A 302 13.32 -0.98 -19.56
CA ALA A 302 12.24 -1.92 -19.88
C ALA A 302 12.77 -3.34 -20.15
N GLY A 303 11.88 -4.32 -20.25
CA GLY A 303 12.25 -5.67 -20.67
C GLY A 303 12.72 -5.70 -22.10
N GLY A 304 13.78 -6.47 -22.41
CA GLY A 304 14.28 -6.72 -23.77
C GLY A 304 13.33 -7.59 -24.58
N GLY A 305 13.35 -7.47 -25.88
CA GLY A 305 12.59 -8.33 -26.80
C GLY A 305 13.18 -9.73 -26.90
N GLY A 306 12.35 -10.74 -27.12
CA GLY A 306 12.77 -12.09 -27.44
C GLY A 306 13.29 -12.19 -28.88
N ALA A 307 14.15 -13.16 -29.13
CA ALA A 307 14.62 -13.48 -30.48
C ALA A 307 13.77 -14.57 -31.14
N GLY A 308 13.70 -14.54 -32.45
CA GLY A 308 12.97 -15.51 -33.26
C GLY A 308 13.69 -16.84 -33.42
N ASN A 309 13.02 -17.80 -34.06
CA ASN A 309 13.52 -19.11 -34.37
C ASN A 309 14.01 -19.14 -35.85
N ASP A 310 14.96 -20.01 -36.20
CA ASP A 310 15.47 -20.27 -37.53
C ASP A 310 16.16 -19.08 -38.22
N ARG A 311 17.46 -18.96 -38.00
CA ARG A 311 18.29 -17.87 -38.59
C ARG A 311 17.68 -16.49 -38.35
N ALA A 312 17.23 -16.33 -37.13
CA ALA A 312 16.45 -15.19 -36.73
C ALA A 312 17.31 -14.02 -36.33
N GLY A 313 16.74 -12.82 -36.38
CA GLY A 313 17.36 -11.64 -35.82
C GLY A 313 17.56 -11.72 -34.31
N GLY A 314 18.39 -10.88 -33.75
CA GLY A 314 18.50 -10.68 -32.28
C GLY A 314 17.37 -9.80 -31.78
N GLY A 315 16.85 -10.06 -30.56
CA GLY A 315 15.87 -9.23 -29.90
C GLY A 315 16.42 -7.83 -29.59
N GLY A 316 15.61 -6.80 -29.73
CA GLY A 316 15.97 -5.43 -29.33
C GLY A 316 16.06 -5.29 -27.81
N ALA A 317 16.96 -4.45 -27.33
CA ALA A 317 17.01 -4.13 -25.90
C ALA A 317 15.75 -3.38 -25.45
N GLY A 318 15.41 -3.47 -24.18
CA GLY A 318 14.43 -2.58 -23.55
C GLY A 318 14.87 -1.13 -23.68
N GLY A 319 13.93 -0.22 -23.83
CA GLY A 319 14.21 1.21 -23.77
C GLY A 319 14.92 1.58 -22.48
N LEU A 320 15.74 2.61 -22.51
CA LEU A 320 16.45 3.16 -21.35
C LEU A 320 16.14 4.64 -21.19
N LEU A 321 15.64 5.03 -20.04
CA LEU A 321 15.46 6.42 -19.66
C LEU A 321 16.24 6.71 -18.38
N ALA A 322 17.07 7.76 -18.42
CA ALA A 322 17.80 8.25 -17.28
C ALA A 322 17.67 9.78 -17.21
N SER A 323 17.20 10.29 -16.09
CA SER A 323 17.03 11.73 -15.84
C SER A 323 16.78 11.99 -14.36
N THR A 324 16.28 13.18 -14.06
CA THR A 324 15.82 13.58 -12.72
C THR A 324 14.31 13.75 -12.66
N ALA A 325 13.72 13.51 -11.50
CA ALA A 325 12.33 13.76 -11.23
C ALA A 325 12.18 14.34 -9.82
N THR A 326 11.09 15.07 -9.60
CA THR A 326 10.70 15.49 -8.25
C THR A 326 9.67 14.53 -7.71
N LEU A 327 10.02 13.87 -6.62
CA LEU A 327 9.12 13.07 -5.81
C LEU A 327 8.58 13.93 -4.67
N TYR A 328 7.35 13.69 -4.25
CA TYR A 328 6.74 14.41 -3.13
C TYR A 328 6.52 13.46 -1.97
N TYR A 329 7.25 13.69 -0.86
CA TYR A 329 7.02 12.97 0.38
C TYR A 329 5.84 13.64 1.13
N PRO A 330 4.85 12.91 1.66
CA PRO A 330 4.73 11.46 1.74
C PRO A 330 3.81 10.82 0.66
N ALA A 331 4.12 10.96 -0.62
CA ALA A 331 3.40 10.25 -1.68
C ALA A 331 3.95 8.84 -1.90
N THR A 332 3.08 7.94 -2.37
CA THR A 332 3.46 6.60 -2.84
C THR A 332 3.54 6.59 -4.37
N TYR A 333 4.56 5.89 -4.90
CA TYR A 333 4.78 5.72 -6.33
C TYR A 333 4.71 4.24 -6.68
N THR A 334 4.00 3.92 -7.77
CA THR A 334 3.98 2.58 -8.33
C THR A 334 5.16 2.40 -9.28
N VAL A 335 5.89 1.31 -9.11
CA VAL A 335 7.01 0.92 -9.95
C VAL A 335 6.65 -0.39 -10.65
N THR A 336 6.58 -0.36 -11.97
CA THR A 336 6.41 -1.56 -12.80
C THR A 336 7.74 -1.88 -13.45
N VAL A 337 8.21 -3.11 -13.31
CA VAL A 337 9.40 -3.64 -13.99
C VAL A 337 8.94 -4.55 -15.11
N GLY A 338 9.33 -4.23 -16.33
CA GLY A 338 8.93 -4.95 -17.54
C GLY A 338 9.59 -6.31 -17.64
N ALA A 339 8.80 -7.34 -17.94
CA ALA A 339 9.31 -8.67 -18.27
C ALA A 339 9.97 -8.69 -19.65
N GLY A 340 10.96 -9.54 -19.84
CA GLY A 340 11.53 -9.86 -21.15
C GLY A 340 10.51 -10.53 -22.05
N GLY A 341 10.62 -10.30 -23.37
CA GLY A 341 9.79 -10.95 -24.37
C GLY A 341 10.15 -12.44 -24.53
N ASN A 342 9.17 -13.26 -24.85
CA ASN A 342 9.38 -14.69 -25.08
C ASN A 342 10.16 -14.93 -26.38
N ALA A 343 10.97 -15.98 -26.37
CA ALA A 343 11.61 -16.49 -27.58
C ALA A 343 10.57 -17.02 -28.57
N GLY A 344 10.83 -16.85 -29.85
CA GLY A 344 10.08 -17.51 -30.92
C GLY A 344 10.43 -18.99 -31.03
N SER A 345 9.45 -19.82 -31.33
CA SER A 345 9.59 -21.25 -31.58
C SER A 345 8.97 -21.63 -32.95
N ALA A 346 9.42 -22.72 -33.56
CA ALA A 346 8.84 -23.28 -34.78
C ALA A 346 8.68 -22.26 -35.95
N GLY A 347 9.74 -21.53 -36.32
CA GLY A 347 9.70 -20.49 -37.35
C GLY A 347 9.07 -19.16 -36.94
N GLY A 348 8.69 -19.04 -35.67
CA GLY A 348 8.02 -17.87 -35.10
C GLY A 348 8.97 -16.71 -34.82
N VAL A 349 8.38 -15.50 -34.78
CA VAL A 349 9.04 -14.26 -34.38
C VAL A 349 9.19 -14.21 -32.85
N GLY A 350 10.17 -13.46 -32.36
CA GLY A 350 10.26 -13.15 -30.94
C GLY A 350 9.19 -12.16 -30.51
N SER A 351 8.76 -12.24 -29.26
CA SER A 351 7.80 -11.31 -28.66
C SER A 351 8.49 -10.04 -28.17
N ASN A 352 7.78 -8.93 -28.20
CA ASN A 352 8.26 -7.69 -27.56
C ASN A 352 8.40 -7.87 -26.04
N GLY A 353 9.34 -7.16 -25.45
CA GLY A 353 9.41 -6.99 -24.01
C GLY A 353 8.28 -6.09 -23.47
N SER A 354 8.09 -6.10 -22.17
CA SER A 354 7.11 -5.26 -21.51
C SER A 354 7.73 -3.93 -21.06
N ASN A 355 6.90 -2.91 -20.94
CA ASN A 355 7.31 -1.58 -20.46
C ASN A 355 7.70 -1.61 -18.98
N SER A 356 8.67 -0.77 -18.61
CA SER A 356 8.90 -0.39 -17.22
C SER A 356 8.36 1.00 -16.97
N VAL A 357 7.72 1.21 -15.81
CA VAL A 357 6.98 2.45 -15.52
C VAL A 357 7.21 2.92 -14.08
N ILE A 358 7.36 4.24 -13.89
CA ILE A 358 7.20 4.90 -12.60
C ILE A 358 6.01 5.84 -12.71
N SER A 359 5.03 5.71 -11.82
CA SER A 359 3.85 6.57 -11.77
C SER A 359 3.44 6.88 -10.34
N GLY A 360 2.76 7.98 -10.14
CA GLY A 360 2.24 8.38 -8.82
C GLY A 360 1.97 9.87 -8.74
N THR A 361 1.51 10.27 -7.57
CA THR A 361 1.06 11.63 -7.27
C THR A 361 2.11 12.70 -7.59
N GLY A 362 1.73 13.68 -8.40
CA GLY A 362 2.59 14.81 -8.75
C GLY A 362 3.76 14.47 -9.67
N LEU A 363 3.87 13.23 -10.15
CA LEU A 363 4.87 12.78 -11.10
C LEU A 363 4.25 12.56 -12.48
N THR A 364 4.79 13.22 -13.51
CA THR A 364 4.50 12.82 -14.89
C THR A 364 4.96 11.39 -15.07
N THR A 365 4.07 10.49 -15.48
CA THR A 365 4.38 9.06 -15.66
C THR A 365 5.58 8.88 -16.55
N ILE A 366 6.59 8.16 -16.06
CA ILE A 366 7.82 7.83 -16.76
C ILE A 366 7.65 6.42 -17.31
N THR A 367 7.65 6.26 -18.66
CA THR A 367 7.46 4.97 -19.30
C THR A 367 8.61 4.68 -20.22
N SER A 368 9.36 3.63 -19.94
CA SER A 368 10.33 3.06 -20.82
C SER A 368 9.69 1.92 -21.61
N THR A 369 9.81 1.94 -22.94
CA THR A 369 9.14 1.01 -23.86
C THR A 369 9.89 -0.32 -23.94
N GLY A 370 9.17 -1.44 -23.91
CA GLY A 370 9.73 -2.78 -24.11
C GLY A 370 10.52 -2.91 -25.40
N GLY A 371 11.56 -3.71 -25.40
CA GLY A 371 12.38 -3.99 -26.58
C GLY A 371 11.59 -4.72 -27.66
N GLY A 372 11.86 -4.45 -28.92
CA GLY A 372 11.21 -5.11 -30.05
C GLY A 372 11.64 -6.57 -30.20
N GLY A 373 10.70 -7.48 -30.41
CA GLY A 373 10.99 -8.87 -30.81
C GLY A 373 11.64 -8.94 -32.17
N SER A 374 12.51 -9.90 -32.42
CA SER A 374 13.13 -10.06 -33.73
C SER A 374 12.27 -10.83 -34.74
N GLY A 375 12.57 -10.63 -35.99
CA GLY A 375 12.07 -11.49 -37.09
C GLY A 375 12.55 -12.95 -36.95
N GLY A 376 11.67 -13.90 -37.25
CA GLY A 376 11.98 -15.34 -37.29
C GLY A 376 11.66 -15.93 -38.66
N GLY A 377 12.28 -17.05 -39.01
CA GLY A 377 12.13 -17.65 -40.34
C GLY A 377 12.62 -16.74 -41.48
N SER A 378 12.15 -16.97 -42.71
CA SER A 378 12.56 -16.24 -43.90
C SER A 378 11.85 -14.88 -44.02
N SER A 379 12.62 -13.78 -44.22
CA SER A 379 12.13 -12.45 -44.58
C SER A 379 11.30 -11.72 -43.51
N ALA A 380 11.22 -12.21 -42.28
CA ALA A 380 10.45 -11.54 -41.23
C ALA A 380 11.21 -10.32 -40.68
N ASN A 381 10.49 -9.23 -40.56
CA ASN A 381 10.99 -7.98 -40.00
C ASN A 381 11.10 -8.03 -38.47
N GLY A 382 12.05 -7.31 -37.94
CA GLY A 382 12.10 -7.01 -36.51
C GLY A 382 10.98 -6.04 -36.09
N SER A 383 10.46 -6.22 -34.93
CA SER A 383 9.45 -5.32 -34.35
C SER A 383 10.09 -4.04 -33.83
N ALA A 384 9.32 -2.94 -33.89
CA ALA A 384 9.69 -1.71 -33.22
C ALA A 384 9.56 -1.88 -31.69
N GLY A 385 10.33 -1.12 -30.92
CA GLY A 385 10.33 -1.17 -29.48
C GLY A 385 11.14 -0.04 -28.86
N GLY A 386 11.48 -0.14 -27.57
CA GLY A 386 12.46 0.75 -26.92
C GLY A 386 13.74 0.79 -27.73
N SER A 387 14.36 -0.38 -27.98
CA SER A 387 15.23 -0.63 -29.11
C SER A 387 14.59 -1.64 -30.05
N GLY A 388 14.81 -1.53 -31.34
CA GLY A 388 14.19 -2.39 -32.34
C GLY A 388 14.81 -3.79 -32.42
N GLY A 389 14.01 -4.82 -32.73
CA GLY A 389 14.48 -6.16 -33.03
C GLY A 389 15.20 -6.25 -34.35
N GLY A 390 16.16 -7.17 -34.52
CA GLY A 390 16.85 -7.46 -35.78
C GLY A 390 15.95 -8.17 -36.79
N GLY A 391 16.14 -7.92 -38.07
CA GLY A 391 15.46 -8.62 -39.17
C GLY A 391 16.01 -10.02 -39.34
N ALA A 392 15.16 -10.97 -39.75
CA ALA A 392 15.55 -12.30 -40.12
C ALA A 392 16.37 -12.29 -41.40
N TYR A 393 17.02 -13.41 -41.69
CA TYR A 393 17.71 -13.60 -42.98
C TYR A 393 16.78 -13.36 -44.17
N ASN A 394 17.33 -13.29 -45.35
CA ASN A 394 16.59 -13.03 -46.60
C ASN A 394 15.87 -11.66 -46.58
N SER A 395 16.61 -10.63 -46.30
CA SER A 395 16.20 -9.21 -46.39
C SER A 395 15.15 -8.75 -45.35
N GLY A 396 14.96 -9.45 -44.22
CA GLY A 396 14.17 -8.94 -43.12
C GLY A 396 14.74 -7.60 -42.63
N THR A 397 13.91 -6.57 -42.52
CA THR A 397 14.33 -5.24 -42.02
C THR A 397 14.42 -5.23 -40.50
N GLY A 398 15.34 -4.46 -39.92
CA GLY A 398 15.38 -4.22 -38.51
C GLY A 398 14.22 -3.30 -38.04
N GLY A 399 13.70 -3.54 -36.87
CA GLY A 399 12.68 -2.74 -36.24
C GLY A 399 13.21 -1.36 -35.81
N ALA A 400 12.35 -0.35 -35.77
CA ALA A 400 12.72 0.96 -35.29
C ALA A 400 12.88 1.00 -33.76
N GLY A 401 13.82 1.80 -33.25
CA GLY A 401 13.91 2.16 -31.83
C GLY A 401 13.05 3.37 -31.51
N THR A 402 12.61 3.48 -30.26
CA THR A 402 11.93 4.67 -29.76
C THR A 402 12.96 5.77 -29.50
N SER A 403 12.74 6.94 -30.12
CA SER A 403 13.62 8.10 -29.96
C SER A 403 13.86 8.44 -28.51
N GLY A 404 15.11 8.66 -28.11
CA GLY A 404 15.52 8.96 -26.73
C GLY A 404 15.51 7.76 -25.77
N GLN A 405 15.18 6.56 -26.25
CA GLN A 405 15.17 5.33 -25.44
C GLN A 405 16.07 4.24 -25.96
N GLY A 406 16.27 4.18 -27.29
CA GLY A 406 17.11 3.16 -27.91
C GLY A 406 17.17 3.28 -29.41
N ASN A 407 17.88 2.37 -30.05
CA ASN A 407 18.23 2.42 -31.45
C ASN A 407 17.58 1.29 -32.26
N ALA A 408 17.59 1.43 -33.57
CA ALA A 408 17.05 0.43 -34.49
C ALA A 408 17.85 -0.88 -34.48
N GLY A 409 17.19 -1.99 -34.81
CA GLY A 409 17.82 -3.26 -35.15
C GLY A 409 18.46 -3.25 -36.55
N GLY A 410 19.40 -4.18 -36.76
CA GLY A 410 20.02 -4.41 -38.07
C GLY A 410 19.14 -5.21 -39.03
N ALA A 411 19.30 -5.03 -40.31
CA ALA A 411 18.65 -5.86 -41.32
C ALA A 411 19.38 -7.21 -41.51
N GLY A 412 18.64 -8.22 -41.95
CA GLY A 412 19.23 -9.49 -42.42
C GLY A 412 19.83 -9.41 -43.84
N SER A 413 20.79 -10.29 -44.14
CA SER A 413 21.39 -10.39 -45.47
C SER A 413 20.58 -11.30 -46.41
N ASN A 414 20.71 -11.08 -47.72
CA ASN A 414 20.06 -11.89 -48.78
C ASN A 414 21.06 -12.70 -49.60
N ASN A 415 22.27 -12.96 -49.13
CA ASN A 415 23.36 -13.57 -49.92
C ASN A 415 23.45 -15.07 -49.65
N PHE A 416 22.67 -15.91 -50.45
CA PHE A 416 22.79 -17.37 -50.38
C PHE A 416 24.12 -17.87 -50.93
N PRO A 417 24.67 -19.03 -50.49
CA PRO A 417 24.07 -20.03 -49.59
C PRO A 417 24.27 -19.77 -48.07
N GLN A 418 25.07 -18.82 -47.71
CA GLN A 418 25.31 -18.45 -46.34
C GLN A 418 24.61 -17.13 -46.05
N VAL A 419 23.80 -17.10 -44.96
CA VAL A 419 22.97 -15.94 -44.62
C VAL A 419 23.08 -15.62 -43.16
N GLY A 420 23.19 -14.33 -42.82
CA GLY A 420 23.17 -13.83 -41.45
C GLY A 420 21.97 -12.92 -41.25
N ALA A 421 21.32 -13.07 -40.10
CA ALA A 421 20.26 -12.19 -39.61
C ALA A 421 20.85 -10.96 -38.94
N GLY A 422 20.05 -9.88 -38.83
CA GLY A 422 20.46 -8.64 -38.21
C GLY A 422 20.51 -8.75 -36.68
N GLY A 423 21.40 -8.00 -36.03
CA GLY A 423 21.43 -7.85 -34.57
C GLY A 423 20.32 -6.93 -34.07
N GLY A 424 19.84 -7.13 -32.84
CA GLY A 424 18.91 -6.23 -32.17
C GLY A 424 19.60 -4.90 -31.81
N GLY A 425 18.83 -3.79 -31.80
CA GLY A 425 19.30 -2.49 -31.34
C GLY A 425 19.56 -2.50 -29.84
N GLY A 426 20.54 -1.70 -29.39
CA GLY A 426 20.81 -1.41 -27.98
C GLY A 426 20.46 0.03 -27.61
N ALA A 427 20.52 0.38 -26.34
CA ALA A 427 20.27 1.74 -25.92
C ALA A 427 21.36 2.72 -26.40
N GLY A 428 22.60 2.24 -26.54
CA GLY A 428 23.74 3.06 -26.94
C GLY A 428 24.09 2.99 -28.42
N ALA A 429 23.69 1.94 -29.14
CA ALA A 429 24.07 1.72 -30.54
C ALA A 429 23.01 0.94 -31.34
N VAL A 430 23.00 1.16 -32.65
CA VAL A 430 22.20 0.35 -33.58
C VAL A 430 22.69 -1.10 -33.63
N GLY A 431 21.79 -2.03 -33.92
CA GLY A 431 22.14 -3.40 -34.21
C GLY A 431 22.86 -3.50 -35.56
N ALA A 432 23.90 -4.31 -35.65
CA ALA A 432 24.66 -4.53 -36.89
C ALA A 432 23.82 -5.31 -37.92
N VAL A 433 24.02 -5.00 -39.18
CA VAL A 433 23.42 -5.76 -40.30
C VAL A 433 24.06 -7.15 -40.38
N GLY A 434 23.28 -8.16 -40.69
CA GLY A 434 23.77 -9.46 -41.05
C GLY A 434 24.55 -9.45 -42.37
N THR A 435 25.56 -10.31 -42.52
CA THR A 435 26.38 -10.46 -43.71
C THR A 435 26.20 -11.86 -44.30
N SER A 436 26.81 -12.13 -45.45
CA SER A 436 26.83 -13.47 -46.06
C SER A 436 27.63 -14.49 -45.24
N SER A 437 28.45 -14.07 -44.28
CA SER A 437 29.35 -14.91 -43.49
C SER A 437 29.10 -14.85 -41.99
N ALA A 438 28.28 -13.92 -41.49
CA ALA A 438 28.05 -13.77 -40.08
C ALA A 438 26.69 -13.10 -39.75
N GLY A 439 26.09 -13.43 -38.62
CA GLY A 439 25.02 -12.65 -38.04
C GLY A 439 25.51 -11.26 -37.63
N GLY A 440 24.62 -10.29 -37.58
CA GLY A 440 24.90 -8.93 -37.08
C GLY A 440 25.01 -8.92 -35.55
N ASN A 441 26.06 -8.30 -35.03
CA ASN A 441 26.19 -8.13 -33.59
C ASN A 441 25.07 -7.26 -33.04
N GLY A 442 24.66 -7.51 -31.78
CA GLY A 442 23.75 -6.66 -31.04
C GLY A 442 24.35 -5.29 -30.76
N GLY A 443 23.52 -4.27 -30.81
CA GLY A 443 23.89 -2.90 -30.42
C GLY A 443 24.26 -2.81 -28.95
N ASN A 444 25.32 -2.08 -28.63
CA ASN A 444 25.73 -1.89 -27.26
C ASN A 444 24.69 -1.11 -26.45
N GLY A 445 24.60 -1.39 -25.15
CA GLY A 445 23.83 -0.65 -24.20
C GLY A 445 24.48 0.66 -23.74
N SER A 446 23.88 1.30 -22.78
CA SER A 446 24.36 2.53 -22.16
C SER A 446 24.76 2.29 -20.72
N ALA A 447 25.89 2.89 -20.30
CA ALA A 447 26.38 2.80 -18.92
C ALA A 447 25.69 3.82 -18.00
N SER A 448 25.47 3.41 -16.76
CA SER A 448 24.97 4.28 -15.67
C SER A 448 25.63 3.93 -14.35
N SER A 449 25.92 4.95 -13.54
CA SER A 449 26.50 4.80 -12.20
C SER A 449 25.46 5.02 -11.08
N ILE A 450 24.18 5.08 -11.42
CA ILE A 450 23.10 5.38 -10.46
C ILE A 450 23.01 4.35 -9.32
N SER A 451 23.43 3.10 -9.56
CA SER A 451 23.49 2.01 -8.57
C SER A 451 24.65 2.13 -7.56
N GLY A 452 25.48 3.16 -7.70
CA GLY A 452 26.71 3.34 -6.92
C GLY A 452 27.97 2.81 -7.58
N SER A 453 27.84 2.03 -8.67
CA SER A 453 28.92 1.53 -9.52
C SER A 453 28.48 1.59 -10.99
N SER A 454 29.44 1.70 -11.90
CA SER A 454 29.15 1.74 -13.34
C SER A 454 28.70 0.37 -13.85
N VAL A 455 27.47 0.31 -14.35
CA VAL A 455 26.87 -0.88 -14.98
C VAL A 455 26.33 -0.48 -16.36
N THR A 456 26.55 -1.34 -17.37
CA THR A 456 25.97 -1.15 -18.70
C THR A 456 24.62 -1.89 -18.79
N TYR A 457 23.58 -1.21 -19.28
CA TYR A 457 22.21 -1.73 -19.41
C TYR A 457 21.75 -1.69 -20.87
N ALA A 458 20.75 -2.49 -21.18
CA ALA A 458 20.02 -2.45 -22.44
C ALA A 458 20.89 -2.71 -23.70
N GLY A 459 21.64 -3.81 -23.70
CA GLY A 459 22.34 -4.33 -24.89
C GLY A 459 21.41 -5.16 -25.76
N GLY A 460 21.46 -5.02 -27.09
CA GLY A 460 20.68 -5.81 -28.06
C GLY A 460 21.21 -7.21 -28.21
N GLY A 461 20.38 -8.19 -28.64
CA GLY A 461 20.79 -9.56 -28.95
C GLY A 461 21.53 -9.69 -30.28
N GLY A 462 22.43 -10.64 -30.37
CA GLY A 462 23.11 -11.01 -31.62
C GLY A 462 22.18 -11.71 -32.62
N GLY A 463 22.36 -11.51 -33.91
CA GLY A 463 21.62 -12.18 -35.00
C GLY A 463 22.16 -13.58 -35.29
N GLY A 464 21.29 -14.54 -35.59
CA GLY A 464 21.63 -15.90 -36.00
C GLY A 464 22.26 -15.98 -37.37
N ALA A 465 23.00 -17.09 -37.68
CA ALA A 465 23.60 -17.33 -38.99
C ALA A 465 23.52 -18.82 -39.36
N LEU A 466 23.59 -19.13 -40.65
CA LEU A 466 23.75 -20.48 -41.18
C LEU A 466 25.19 -20.68 -41.70
N GLY A 467 25.96 -21.51 -41.01
CA GLY A 467 27.31 -21.88 -41.47
C GLY A 467 28.39 -20.81 -41.33
N GLY A 468 28.09 -19.70 -40.68
CA GLY A 468 29.00 -18.58 -40.46
C GLY A 468 29.36 -18.38 -39.01
N THR A 469 29.92 -17.20 -38.68
CA THR A 469 30.25 -16.83 -37.31
C THR A 469 29.01 -16.36 -36.57
N ALA A 470 28.80 -16.84 -35.31
CA ALA A 470 27.74 -16.35 -34.44
C ALA A 470 27.97 -14.91 -34.08
N ALA A 471 26.89 -14.13 -34.05
CA ALA A 471 26.94 -12.79 -33.57
C ALA A 471 26.93 -12.72 -32.04
N THR A 472 27.71 -11.81 -31.48
CA THR A 472 27.68 -11.52 -30.05
C THR A 472 26.54 -10.57 -29.73
N GLY A 473 25.95 -10.73 -28.52
CA GLY A 473 25.08 -9.72 -27.96
C GLY A 473 25.87 -8.46 -27.61
N GLY A 474 25.17 -7.31 -27.64
CA GLY A 474 25.75 -6.03 -27.21
C GLY A 474 26.06 -6.03 -25.73
N THR A 475 27.06 -5.28 -25.32
CA THR A 475 27.34 -5.02 -23.89
C THR A 475 26.08 -4.46 -23.22
N GLY A 476 25.85 -4.82 -21.95
CA GLY A 476 24.63 -4.44 -21.25
C GLY A 476 23.56 -5.53 -21.30
N GLY A 477 23.99 -6.79 -21.40
CA GLY A 477 23.15 -7.96 -21.19
C GLY A 477 22.49 -8.56 -22.41
N GLY A 478 22.94 -8.18 -23.63
CA GLY A 478 22.45 -8.81 -24.85
C GLY A 478 22.84 -10.30 -24.95
N GLY A 479 21.90 -11.17 -25.34
CA GLY A 479 22.13 -12.59 -25.55
C GLY A 479 22.93 -12.87 -26.85
N ASN A 480 23.87 -13.78 -26.81
CA ASN A 480 24.64 -14.21 -27.99
C ASN A 480 23.77 -15.08 -28.89
N ALA A 481 23.92 -14.92 -30.19
CA ALA A 481 23.37 -15.87 -31.13
C ALA A 481 24.20 -17.17 -31.15
N ASN A 482 23.64 -18.25 -31.73
CA ASN A 482 24.33 -19.49 -31.90
C ASN A 482 24.39 -19.85 -33.40
N PRO A 483 25.58 -20.27 -33.97
CA PRO A 483 25.73 -20.54 -35.39
C PRO A 483 25.34 -21.97 -35.80
N GLY A 484 25.13 -22.85 -34.81
CA GLY A 484 24.89 -24.30 -35.10
C GLY A 484 23.45 -24.57 -35.52
N THR A 485 23.26 -25.57 -36.37
CA THR A 485 21.93 -26.07 -36.74
C THR A 485 21.20 -26.63 -35.53
N GLY A 486 19.98 -26.16 -35.27
CA GLY A 486 19.16 -26.62 -34.14
C GLY A 486 19.58 -26.08 -32.77
N THR A 487 20.55 -25.17 -32.72
CA THR A 487 21.02 -24.59 -31.44
C THR A 487 20.30 -23.29 -31.08
N ALA A 488 19.93 -23.17 -29.81
CA ALA A 488 19.22 -22.01 -29.32
C ALA A 488 20.16 -20.82 -29.06
N GLY A 489 19.70 -19.61 -29.35
CA GLY A 489 20.35 -18.39 -28.90
C GLY A 489 20.26 -18.21 -27.37
N SER A 490 21.21 -17.50 -26.80
CA SER A 490 21.22 -17.21 -25.39
C SER A 490 20.14 -16.19 -25.03
N ALA A 491 19.56 -16.33 -23.85
CA ALA A 491 18.66 -15.31 -23.32
C ALA A 491 19.42 -13.99 -23.01
N GLY A 492 18.72 -12.87 -23.09
CA GLY A 492 19.15 -11.61 -22.54
C GLY A 492 19.31 -11.69 -21.01
N THR A 493 20.29 -11.02 -20.46
CA THR A 493 20.52 -11.01 -19.02
C THR A 493 19.37 -10.33 -18.27
N ALA A 494 18.84 -11.02 -17.27
CA ALA A 494 17.81 -10.50 -16.39
C ALA A 494 18.28 -9.21 -15.67
N ASN A 495 17.37 -8.30 -15.43
CA ASN A 495 17.57 -7.02 -14.73
C ASN A 495 18.57 -6.07 -15.45
N LEU A 496 18.85 -6.32 -16.72
CA LEU A 496 19.60 -5.41 -17.56
C LEU A 496 18.82 -4.95 -18.80
N GLY A 497 17.63 -5.52 -19.08
CA GLY A 497 16.83 -5.20 -20.25
C GLY A 497 17.46 -5.65 -21.58
N GLY A 498 18.33 -6.67 -21.53
CA GLY A 498 19.03 -7.16 -22.71
C GLY A 498 18.11 -7.90 -23.67
N GLY A 499 18.29 -7.75 -24.98
CA GLY A 499 17.58 -8.52 -26.01
C GLY A 499 18.06 -9.97 -26.09
N GLY A 500 17.21 -10.91 -26.49
CA GLY A 500 17.57 -12.31 -26.69
C GLY A 500 18.40 -12.51 -27.95
N GLY A 501 19.34 -13.48 -27.97
CA GLY A 501 20.13 -13.90 -29.13
C GLY A 501 19.35 -14.71 -30.12
N GLY A 502 19.56 -14.53 -31.43
CA GLY A 502 18.89 -15.24 -32.51
C GLY A 502 19.23 -16.73 -32.56
N GLY A 503 18.23 -17.56 -32.89
CA GLY A 503 18.46 -18.96 -33.17
C GLY A 503 19.29 -19.18 -34.43
N GLY A 504 20.22 -20.11 -34.36
CA GLY A 504 21.10 -20.52 -35.50
C GLY A 504 20.49 -21.63 -36.32
N GLY A 505 20.84 -21.71 -37.63
CA GLY A 505 20.50 -22.79 -38.55
C GLY A 505 19.00 -23.10 -38.60
N SER A 506 18.68 -24.22 -39.26
CA SER A 506 17.27 -24.68 -39.29
C SER A 506 16.84 -25.19 -37.91
N LEU A 507 15.70 -24.69 -37.41
CA LEU A 507 15.05 -25.10 -36.15
C LEU A 507 15.71 -24.63 -34.82
N GLY A 508 16.78 -23.80 -34.83
CA GLY A 508 17.34 -23.24 -33.62
C GLY A 508 16.38 -22.20 -32.95
N ASN A 509 15.96 -22.43 -31.72
CA ASN A 509 15.12 -21.49 -31.00
C ASN A 509 15.86 -20.19 -30.68
N GLY A 510 15.16 -19.07 -30.67
CA GLY A 510 15.72 -17.83 -30.15
C GLY A 510 15.91 -17.86 -28.64
N GLY A 511 16.65 -16.90 -28.12
CA GLY A 511 16.73 -16.61 -26.69
C GLY A 511 15.58 -15.67 -26.27
N ALA A 512 15.09 -15.82 -25.06
CA ALA A 512 14.16 -14.86 -24.46
C ALA A 512 14.86 -13.53 -24.15
N GLY A 513 14.14 -12.42 -24.11
CA GLY A 513 14.66 -11.16 -23.61
C GLY A 513 14.87 -11.19 -22.09
N GLY A 514 15.80 -10.38 -21.59
CA GLY A 514 16.00 -10.17 -20.14
C GLY A 514 14.97 -9.20 -19.58
N SER A 515 14.62 -9.36 -18.32
CA SER A 515 13.76 -8.40 -17.60
C SER A 515 14.43 -7.04 -17.49
N GLY A 516 13.60 -6.00 -17.36
CA GLY A 516 14.05 -4.63 -17.07
C GLY A 516 14.48 -4.45 -15.62
N ILE A 517 14.76 -3.20 -15.30
CA ILE A 517 15.12 -2.74 -13.94
C ILE A 517 14.70 -1.29 -13.77
N VAL A 518 14.31 -0.92 -12.53
CA VAL A 518 14.09 0.47 -12.17
C VAL A 518 14.97 0.83 -10.97
N ILE A 519 15.73 1.91 -11.09
CA ILE A 519 16.59 2.42 -10.01
C ILE A 519 16.23 3.87 -9.76
N ILE A 520 16.02 4.22 -8.47
CA ILE A 520 15.73 5.57 -8.00
C ILE A 520 16.74 5.92 -6.93
N SER A 521 17.42 7.07 -7.07
CA SER A 521 18.47 7.54 -6.16
C SER A 521 18.24 8.99 -5.76
N TYR A 522 18.26 9.29 -4.47
CA TYR A 522 18.16 10.65 -3.93
C TYR A 522 19.14 10.88 -2.78
N ALA A 523 19.51 12.15 -2.57
CA ALA A 523 20.46 12.52 -1.53
C ALA A 523 19.88 12.39 -0.12
N GLY A 524 20.71 12.01 0.83
CA GLY A 524 20.39 11.97 2.25
C GLY A 524 19.86 10.61 2.75
N SER A 525 19.30 10.64 3.96
CA SER A 525 18.76 9.45 4.63
C SER A 525 17.50 8.92 3.94
N GLN A 526 17.23 7.65 4.18
CA GLN A 526 16.08 6.97 3.62
C GLN A 526 14.76 7.65 4.02
N GLN A 527 13.93 7.96 3.02
CA GLN A 527 12.59 8.57 3.16
C GLN A 527 11.49 7.68 2.61
N PHE A 528 11.86 6.67 1.81
CA PHE A 528 10.93 5.72 1.21
C PHE A 528 11.41 4.29 1.48
N THR A 529 10.49 3.33 1.37
CA THR A 529 10.79 1.89 1.29
C THR A 529 10.38 1.38 -0.09
N GLY A 530 10.86 0.20 -0.43
CA GLY A 530 10.57 -0.49 -1.69
C GLY A 530 11.83 -0.80 -2.49
N GLY A 531 11.79 -1.91 -3.20
CA GLY A 531 12.97 -2.49 -3.83
C GLY A 531 14.06 -2.88 -2.83
N THR A 532 15.24 -3.19 -3.33
CA THR A 532 16.45 -3.33 -2.48
C THR A 532 17.03 -1.95 -2.21
N VAL A 533 17.21 -1.60 -0.94
CA VAL A 533 17.73 -0.28 -0.53
C VAL A 533 19.20 -0.41 -0.19
N THR A 534 20.02 0.46 -0.78
CA THR A 534 21.44 0.58 -0.52
C THR A 534 21.82 2.06 -0.36
N THR A 535 23.04 2.34 0.11
CA THR A 535 23.58 3.70 0.18
C THR A 535 24.92 3.78 -0.52
N SER A 536 25.15 4.84 -1.28
CA SER A 536 26.44 5.11 -1.93
C SER A 536 26.61 6.62 -2.15
N GLY A 537 27.79 7.15 -1.86
CA GLY A 537 28.11 8.56 -2.08
C GLY A 537 27.17 9.56 -1.41
N GLY A 538 26.60 9.21 -0.23
CA GLY A 538 25.63 10.05 0.48
C GLY A 538 24.19 10.00 -0.09
N ASN A 539 23.94 9.10 -1.06
CA ASN A 539 22.61 8.89 -1.62
C ASN A 539 21.98 7.60 -1.07
N THR A 540 20.67 7.63 -0.93
CA THR A 540 19.83 6.43 -0.77
C THR A 540 19.38 5.95 -2.15
N ILE A 541 19.55 4.65 -2.43
CA ILE A 541 19.31 4.03 -3.73
C ILE A 541 18.32 2.89 -3.58
N HIS A 542 17.21 2.95 -4.33
CA HIS A 542 16.19 1.90 -4.42
C HIS A 542 16.32 1.18 -5.75
N THR A 543 16.58 -0.13 -5.72
CA THR A 543 16.70 -0.98 -6.92
C THR A 543 15.54 -1.96 -6.98
N PHE A 544 14.70 -1.84 -8.01
CA PHE A 544 13.56 -2.70 -8.27
C PHE A 544 13.88 -3.67 -9.40
N THR A 545 13.99 -4.96 -9.09
CA THR A 545 14.13 -6.07 -10.05
C THR A 545 12.80 -6.78 -10.31
N ALA A 546 11.76 -6.39 -9.60
CA ALA A 546 10.36 -6.79 -9.74
C ALA A 546 9.45 -5.59 -9.48
N SER A 547 8.23 -5.64 -9.97
CA SER A 547 7.23 -4.60 -9.73
C SER A 547 6.90 -4.45 -8.25
N GLY A 548 6.63 -3.23 -7.81
CA GLY A 548 6.37 -2.90 -6.42
C GLY A 548 5.98 -1.45 -6.24
N SER A 549 6.16 -0.93 -5.04
CA SER A 549 5.90 0.48 -4.72
C SER A 549 7.10 1.11 -4.02
N LEU A 550 7.35 2.38 -4.33
CA LEU A 550 8.19 3.27 -3.54
C LEU A 550 7.26 4.00 -2.57
N ALA A 551 7.17 3.50 -1.33
CA ALA A 551 6.23 3.98 -0.31
C ALA A 551 6.93 4.91 0.69
N PRO A 552 6.29 6.02 1.11
CA PRO A 552 6.86 6.93 2.09
C PRO A 552 6.99 6.21 3.44
N ALA A 553 8.13 6.40 4.09
CA ALA A 553 8.43 5.73 5.33
C ALA A 553 9.26 6.63 6.26
N TYR A 554 9.29 6.29 7.53
CA TYR A 554 10.16 6.92 8.51
C TYR A 554 10.80 5.88 9.41
N SER A 555 11.97 6.19 9.95
CA SER A 555 12.68 5.33 10.87
C SER A 555 11.96 5.29 12.23
N ALA A 556 11.75 4.08 12.74
CA ALA A 556 11.27 3.82 14.09
C ALA A 556 12.25 2.88 14.78
N THR A 557 12.44 3.05 16.09
CA THR A 557 13.17 2.07 16.89
C THR A 557 12.20 1.20 17.67
N TYR A 558 12.58 -0.04 17.91
CA TYR A 558 11.76 -0.97 18.65
C TYR A 558 12.55 -1.73 19.72
N LEU A 559 11.83 -2.13 20.77
CA LEU A 559 12.21 -3.12 21.73
C LEU A 559 11.10 -4.18 21.77
N VAL A 560 11.43 -5.44 21.49
CA VAL A 560 10.50 -6.57 21.53
C VAL A 560 11.03 -7.57 22.55
N VAL A 561 10.32 -7.73 23.66
CA VAL A 561 10.62 -8.65 24.73
C VAL A 561 9.52 -9.69 24.84
N ALA A 562 9.86 -10.96 24.73
CA ALA A 562 8.93 -12.08 24.85
C ALA A 562 8.57 -12.38 26.30
N GLY A 563 7.55 -13.22 26.52
CA GLY A 563 7.21 -13.71 27.84
C GLY A 563 8.30 -14.60 28.42
N GLY A 564 8.61 -14.48 29.70
CA GLY A 564 9.51 -15.35 30.44
C GLY A 564 8.93 -16.71 30.70
N GLY A 565 9.77 -17.74 30.78
CA GLY A 565 9.40 -19.11 31.11
C GLY A 565 9.05 -19.29 32.59
N GLY A 566 8.21 -20.26 32.91
CA GLY A 566 7.89 -20.63 34.30
C GLY A 566 9.02 -21.39 34.95
N GLY A 567 9.22 -21.18 36.25
CA GLY A 567 10.10 -21.96 37.09
C GLY A 567 9.45 -23.24 37.61
N ASN A 568 10.26 -24.20 38.04
CA ASN A 568 9.89 -25.34 38.89
C ASN A 568 10.96 -25.45 40.00
N SER A 569 11.81 -26.46 40.04
CA SER A 569 13.00 -26.44 40.91
C SER A 569 14.09 -25.58 40.27
N GLY A 570 14.30 -25.70 38.95
CA GLY A 570 15.12 -24.78 38.19
C GLY A 570 14.41 -23.46 37.91
N GLY A 571 15.13 -22.35 37.77
CA GLY A 571 14.57 -21.04 37.37
C GLY A 571 14.16 -21.03 35.92
N GLY A 572 13.01 -20.37 35.61
CA GLY A 572 12.62 -20.12 34.24
C GLY A 572 13.58 -19.14 33.54
N GLY A 573 13.82 -19.34 32.26
CA GLY A 573 14.59 -18.38 31.41
C GLY A 573 13.83 -17.14 31.11
N ALA A 574 14.51 -16.03 30.94
CA ALA A 574 13.89 -14.79 30.48
C ALA A 574 13.41 -14.94 29.01
N GLY A 575 12.37 -14.21 28.67
CA GLY A 575 12.00 -14.00 27.26
C GLY A 575 13.14 -13.38 26.46
N GLY A 576 13.23 -13.73 25.19
CA GLY A 576 14.20 -13.13 24.28
C GLY A 576 14.00 -11.60 24.22
N LEU A 577 15.06 -10.89 23.94
CA LEU A 577 15.06 -9.44 23.77
C LEU A 577 15.68 -9.09 22.42
N LEU A 578 14.95 -8.34 21.63
CA LEU A 578 15.39 -7.77 20.37
C LEU A 578 15.18 -6.28 20.35
N THR A 579 16.23 -5.54 20.00
CA THR A 579 16.16 -4.09 19.78
C THR A 579 16.90 -3.71 18.51
N SER A 580 16.29 -2.87 17.70
CA SER A 580 16.86 -2.32 16.48
C SER A 580 16.00 -1.19 15.96
N SER A 581 16.28 -0.75 14.75
CA SER A 581 15.44 0.19 14.00
C SER A 581 14.86 -0.50 12.76
N THR A 582 13.72 0.02 12.31
CA THR A 582 13.06 -0.37 11.06
C THR A 582 12.42 0.85 10.43
N PHE A 583 12.07 0.74 9.14
CA PHE A 583 11.28 1.77 8.47
C PHE A 583 9.82 1.36 8.44
N LEU A 584 8.94 2.24 8.95
CA LEU A 584 7.50 2.06 8.92
C LEU A 584 6.91 2.86 7.76
N ASN A 585 6.11 2.20 6.92
CA ASN A 585 5.40 2.83 5.81
C ASN A 585 4.21 3.63 6.34
N ILE A 586 4.10 4.87 5.92
CA ILE A 586 2.98 5.75 6.31
C ILE A 586 1.65 5.15 5.84
N GLY A 587 0.66 5.15 6.71
CA GLY A 587 -0.68 4.60 6.45
C GLY A 587 -0.77 3.07 6.55
N THR A 588 0.31 2.37 6.91
CA THR A 588 0.31 0.91 7.07
C THR A 588 0.07 0.52 8.53
N ALA A 589 -0.81 -0.45 8.74
CA ALA A 589 -1.05 -1.04 10.06
C ALA A 589 -0.02 -2.13 10.36
N TYR A 590 0.61 -2.04 11.53
CA TYR A 590 1.56 -3.00 12.06
C TYR A 590 0.96 -3.73 13.25
N THR A 591 0.99 -5.06 13.21
CA THR A 591 0.46 -5.90 14.28
C THR A 591 1.53 -6.10 15.35
N VAL A 592 1.14 -5.91 16.59
CA VAL A 592 1.94 -6.13 17.79
C VAL A 592 1.34 -7.29 18.57
N THR A 593 2.10 -8.36 18.74
CA THR A 593 1.75 -9.47 19.64
C THR A 593 2.65 -9.40 20.87
N VAL A 594 2.07 -9.38 22.06
CA VAL A 594 2.81 -9.41 23.32
C VAL A 594 2.72 -10.82 23.91
N GLY A 595 3.87 -11.44 24.14
CA GLY A 595 3.98 -12.82 24.62
C GLY A 595 3.53 -12.97 26.07
N ALA A 596 2.66 -13.94 26.31
CA ALA A 596 2.22 -14.28 27.65
C ALA A 596 3.37 -14.95 28.45
N ALA A 597 3.32 -14.84 29.75
CA ALA A 597 4.19 -15.55 30.68
C ALA A 597 3.98 -17.05 30.61
N GLY A 598 5.05 -17.83 30.81
CA GLY A 598 4.97 -19.24 31.06
C GLY A 598 4.47 -19.54 32.50
N THR A 599 3.68 -20.61 32.64
CA THR A 599 3.15 -21.03 33.96
C THR A 599 4.25 -21.74 34.78
N GLY A 600 4.30 -21.46 36.09
CA GLY A 600 5.15 -22.19 37.01
C GLY A 600 4.68 -23.63 37.22
N GLY A 601 5.60 -24.53 37.53
CA GLY A 601 5.33 -25.95 37.84
C GLY A 601 5.30 -26.22 39.34
N VAL A 602 4.57 -27.25 39.77
CA VAL A 602 4.52 -27.72 41.16
C VAL A 602 4.89 -29.19 41.19
N GLY A 603 5.85 -29.58 42.01
CA GLY A 603 6.34 -30.99 42.08
C GLY A 603 6.82 -31.46 40.69
N ASN A 604 6.22 -32.53 40.19
CA ASN A 604 6.53 -33.11 38.88
C ASN A 604 5.67 -32.53 37.73
N VAL A 605 4.87 -31.48 37.97
CA VAL A 605 4.15 -30.80 36.90
C VAL A 605 5.13 -29.91 36.13
N GLN A 606 5.20 -30.13 34.82
CA GLN A 606 6.11 -29.38 33.97
C GLN A 606 5.63 -27.93 33.82
N PRO A 607 6.49 -26.95 34.08
CA PRO A 607 6.19 -25.56 33.74
C PRO A 607 6.18 -25.35 32.22
N THR A 608 5.70 -24.21 31.79
CA THR A 608 5.64 -23.91 30.36
C THR A 608 6.64 -22.82 29.96
N ASN A 609 7.05 -22.88 28.68
CA ASN A 609 7.76 -21.75 28.09
C ASN A 609 6.86 -20.49 28.06
N GLY A 610 7.49 -19.32 28.08
CA GLY A 610 6.82 -18.09 27.70
C GLY A 610 6.42 -18.10 26.22
N SER A 611 5.50 -17.23 25.85
CA SER A 611 5.09 -17.05 24.45
C SER A 611 5.95 -16.00 23.75
N ASN A 612 6.04 -16.09 22.44
CA ASN A 612 6.76 -15.11 21.61
C ASN A 612 6.07 -13.74 21.61
N SER A 613 6.87 -12.68 21.56
CA SER A 613 6.40 -11.35 21.15
C SER A 613 6.79 -11.07 19.70
N VAL A 614 5.88 -10.44 18.95
CA VAL A 614 6.07 -10.25 17.52
C VAL A 614 5.68 -8.82 17.11
N LEU A 615 6.49 -8.22 16.24
CA LEU A 615 6.15 -7.03 15.47
C LEU A 615 6.17 -7.41 13.99
N SER A 616 5.02 -7.23 13.29
CA SER A 616 4.86 -7.62 11.89
C SER A 616 3.99 -6.63 11.12
N GLY A 617 4.13 -6.62 9.81
CA GLY A 617 3.34 -5.78 8.90
C GLY A 617 4.01 -5.66 7.53
N THR A 618 3.29 -5.10 6.57
CA THR A 618 3.80 -4.92 5.20
C THR A 618 4.99 -3.95 5.19
N GLY A 619 6.07 -4.34 4.53
CA GLY A 619 7.26 -3.49 4.35
C GLY A 619 8.31 -3.62 5.43
N ILE A 620 8.11 -4.46 6.45
CA ILE A 620 9.13 -4.82 7.44
C ILE A 620 9.38 -6.33 7.47
N THR A 621 10.61 -6.71 7.81
CA THR A 621 10.89 -8.09 8.20
C THR A 621 10.24 -8.34 9.56
N THR A 622 9.44 -9.40 9.68
CA THR A 622 8.81 -9.78 10.94
C THR A 622 9.86 -9.97 12.03
N VAL A 623 9.70 -9.24 13.13
CA VAL A 623 10.56 -9.31 14.31
C VAL A 623 9.90 -10.24 15.31
N THR A 624 10.52 -11.39 15.58
CA THR A 624 10.01 -12.37 16.54
C THR A 624 11.01 -12.57 17.66
N SER A 625 10.63 -12.17 18.85
CA SER A 625 11.36 -12.49 20.08
C SER A 625 10.79 -13.78 20.66
N THR A 626 11.65 -14.74 20.96
CA THR A 626 11.30 -16.09 21.40
C THR A 626 10.99 -16.12 22.90
N GLY A 627 9.92 -16.81 23.31
CA GLY A 627 9.58 -16.98 24.72
C GLY A 627 10.69 -17.62 25.54
N GLY A 628 10.79 -17.30 26.80
CA GLY A 628 11.78 -17.88 27.70
C GLY A 628 11.54 -19.37 27.97
N GLY A 629 12.58 -20.16 28.16
CA GLY A 629 12.52 -21.58 28.43
C GLY A 629 12.07 -21.88 29.85
N TYR A 630 11.28 -22.92 30.05
CA TYR A 630 10.85 -23.37 31.40
C TYR A 630 11.99 -23.94 32.20
N GLY A 631 11.99 -23.79 33.53
CA GLY A 631 12.94 -24.37 34.46
C GLY A 631 12.73 -25.87 34.68
N GLY A 632 13.84 -26.61 34.94
CA GLY A 632 13.82 -28.05 35.13
C GLY A 632 13.01 -28.45 36.36
N GLN A 633 12.38 -29.62 36.28
CA GLN A 633 11.56 -30.22 37.34
C GLN A 633 12.41 -30.80 38.50
N GLN A 634 11.73 -31.26 39.53
CA GLN A 634 12.34 -31.86 40.69
C GLN A 634 12.85 -33.32 40.44
N SER A 635 12.43 -33.97 39.37
CA SER A 635 12.80 -35.34 39.03
C SER A 635 14.25 -35.48 38.54
N ILE A 636 14.85 -36.67 38.73
CA ILE A 636 16.16 -37.01 38.22
C ILE A 636 16.17 -36.88 36.69
N ASN A 637 17.21 -36.23 36.14
CA ASN A 637 17.41 -36.01 34.70
C ASN A 637 16.27 -35.20 34.04
N SER A 638 15.61 -34.30 34.78
CA SER A 638 14.61 -33.43 34.22
C SER A 638 15.19 -32.51 33.14
N THR A 639 14.47 -32.37 32.04
CA THR A 639 14.82 -31.44 30.96
C THR A 639 14.38 -30.06 31.34
N SER A 640 15.12 -29.06 30.87
CA SER A 640 14.75 -27.65 30.93
C SER A 640 14.44 -27.14 29.54
N GLY A 641 13.57 -26.16 29.43
CA GLY A 641 13.13 -25.59 28.13
C GLY A 641 14.21 -24.73 27.49
N ASN A 642 14.35 -24.87 26.17
CA ASN A 642 15.05 -23.91 25.35
C ASN A 642 14.12 -22.72 25.08
N GLY A 643 14.67 -21.52 24.87
CA GLY A 643 13.86 -20.34 24.65
C GLY A 643 14.69 -19.15 24.19
N GLY A 644 14.12 -17.95 24.27
CA GLY A 644 14.88 -16.70 24.12
C GLY A 644 16.07 -16.69 25.04
N SER A 645 15.85 -16.95 26.34
CA SER A 645 16.86 -17.44 27.27
C SER A 645 16.47 -18.82 27.80
N GLY A 646 17.41 -19.67 28.05
CA GLY A 646 17.15 -21.04 28.45
C GLY A 646 16.77 -21.18 29.93
N GLY A 647 15.94 -22.16 30.28
CA GLY A 647 15.61 -22.51 31.66
C GLY A 647 16.79 -23.16 32.41
N GLY A 648 16.88 -22.90 33.69
CA GLY A 648 17.89 -23.52 34.59
C GLY A 648 17.63 -24.99 34.81
N GLY A 649 18.66 -25.76 35.01
CA GLY A 649 18.64 -27.19 35.33
C GLY A 649 17.86 -27.47 36.61
N GLY A 650 17.07 -28.54 36.59
CA GLY A 650 16.35 -28.97 37.75
C GLY A 650 17.27 -29.54 38.85
N ARG A 651 16.70 -29.87 39.97
CA ARG A 651 17.36 -30.53 41.05
C ARG A 651 17.87 -31.89 40.53
N ASN A 652 19.13 -32.26 40.92
CA ASN A 652 19.79 -33.50 40.49
C ASN A 652 19.89 -33.65 38.95
N SER A 653 20.04 -32.54 38.24
CA SER A 653 20.17 -32.51 36.77
C SER A 653 21.22 -31.49 36.36
N THR A 654 22.16 -31.93 35.51
CA THR A 654 23.15 -31.05 34.90
C THR A 654 22.65 -30.47 33.54
N THR A 655 21.50 -30.93 33.05
CA THR A 655 20.92 -30.42 31.82
C THR A 655 20.23 -29.11 32.07
N PHE A 656 20.41 -28.15 31.16
CA PHE A 656 19.81 -26.83 31.19
C PHE A 656 19.34 -26.45 29.80
N GLY A 657 18.42 -25.49 29.72
CA GLY A 657 17.90 -24.97 28.45
C GLY A 657 18.91 -24.06 27.76
N THR A 658 18.93 -24.10 26.45
CA THR A 658 19.74 -23.19 25.62
C THR A 658 18.99 -21.91 25.30
N GLY A 659 19.70 -20.79 25.27
CA GLY A 659 19.19 -19.50 24.77
C GLY A 659 19.30 -19.41 23.27
N THR A 660 18.40 -18.62 22.67
CA THR A 660 18.47 -18.27 21.25
C THR A 660 19.55 -17.20 21.03
N SER A 661 20.49 -17.49 20.14
CA SER A 661 21.60 -16.58 19.82
C SER A 661 21.05 -15.19 19.41
N GLY A 662 21.62 -14.13 19.97
CA GLY A 662 21.22 -12.74 19.75
C GLY A 662 19.96 -12.32 20.51
N GLN A 663 19.31 -13.20 21.29
CA GLN A 663 18.11 -12.88 22.07
C GLN A 663 18.29 -13.08 23.58
N GLY A 664 19.16 -14.03 23.99
CA GLY A 664 19.41 -14.33 25.38
C GLY A 664 20.40 -15.47 25.57
N PHE A 665 20.64 -15.84 26.81
CA PHE A 665 21.68 -16.76 27.20
C PHE A 665 21.12 -18.07 27.75
N ASN A 666 21.99 -19.06 27.86
CA ASN A 666 21.66 -20.37 28.41
C ASN A 666 21.30 -20.29 29.90
N GLY A 667 20.50 -21.24 30.35
CA GLY A 667 20.33 -21.50 31.78
C GLY A 667 21.63 -22.09 32.42
N GLY A 668 21.67 -22.04 33.73
CA GLY A 668 22.72 -22.69 34.50
C GLY A 668 22.39 -24.16 34.83
N PRO A 669 23.39 -25.09 34.97
CA PRO A 669 23.15 -26.45 35.41
C PRO A 669 22.77 -26.50 36.90
N GLY A 670 21.99 -27.50 37.30
CA GLY A 670 21.91 -27.98 38.66
C GLY A 670 23.05 -28.91 38.95
N THR A 671 23.12 -29.48 40.15
CA THR A 671 24.15 -30.47 40.55
C THR A 671 23.54 -31.80 40.91
N THR A 672 24.32 -32.87 40.66
CA THR A 672 24.00 -34.26 41.04
C THR A 672 24.53 -34.63 42.42
N THR A 673 25.21 -33.72 43.12
CA THR A 673 25.76 -33.91 44.47
C THR A 673 24.81 -33.30 45.50
N ALA A 674 24.51 -34.04 46.57
CA ALA A 674 23.69 -33.54 47.68
C ALA A 674 24.29 -32.27 48.31
N PRO A 675 23.43 -31.29 48.64
CA PRO A 675 21.97 -31.25 48.69
C PRO A 675 21.23 -30.96 47.38
N PHE A 676 21.85 -31.15 46.18
CA PHE A 676 21.24 -31.04 44.86
C PHE A 676 20.67 -29.66 44.51
N PRO A 677 21.41 -28.57 44.61
CA PRO A 677 20.91 -27.26 44.22
C PRO A 677 20.63 -27.17 42.72
N ALA A 678 19.53 -26.56 42.37
CA ALA A 678 19.06 -26.31 41.00
C ALA A 678 19.79 -25.13 40.35
N GLY A 679 19.81 -25.08 39.03
CA GLY A 679 20.41 -24.02 38.24
C GLY A 679 19.47 -22.82 38.08
N GLY A 680 20.03 -21.64 37.88
CA GLY A 680 19.31 -20.43 37.55
C GLY A 680 18.93 -20.36 36.06
N GLY A 681 17.80 -19.72 35.71
CA GLY A 681 17.43 -19.46 34.33
C GLY A 681 18.37 -18.44 33.69
N GLY A 682 18.57 -18.52 32.36
CA GLY A 682 19.31 -17.53 31.59
C GLY A 682 18.60 -16.17 31.52
N GLY A 683 19.36 -15.13 31.44
CA GLY A 683 18.89 -13.76 31.20
C GLY A 683 19.19 -13.25 29.81
N ALA A 684 18.70 -12.08 29.44
CA ALA A 684 19.05 -11.44 28.20
C ALA A 684 20.49 -10.88 28.18
N GLY A 685 21.10 -10.67 29.35
CA GLY A 685 22.45 -10.12 29.52
C GLY A 685 23.50 -11.09 30.03
N ALA A 686 23.10 -12.25 30.58
CA ALA A 686 24.05 -13.25 31.11
C ALA A 686 23.45 -14.65 31.19
N VAL A 687 24.34 -15.65 31.26
CA VAL A 687 23.99 -17.06 31.55
C VAL A 687 23.42 -17.18 32.96
N GLY A 688 22.60 -18.19 33.16
CA GLY A 688 22.11 -18.55 34.49
C GLY A 688 23.24 -19.16 35.33
N GLY A 689 23.23 -18.91 36.65
CA GLY A 689 24.21 -19.45 37.57
C GLY A 689 24.08 -20.96 37.80
N THR A 690 25.17 -21.61 37.99
CA THR A 690 25.23 -23.04 38.41
C THR A 690 24.82 -23.20 39.87
N GLY A 691 24.03 -24.21 40.19
CA GLY A 691 23.78 -24.59 41.56
C GLY A 691 25.08 -25.09 42.22
N SER A 692 25.43 -24.64 43.40
CA SER A 692 26.69 -25.02 44.11
C SER A 692 26.48 -25.13 45.63
N GLY A 693 27.03 -26.17 46.22
CA GLY A 693 26.90 -26.45 47.64
C GLY A 693 25.42 -26.55 48.05
N SER A 694 24.97 -25.71 49.00
CA SER A 694 23.59 -25.59 49.42
C SER A 694 22.83 -24.44 48.76
N VAL A 695 23.48 -23.77 47.78
CA VAL A 695 22.95 -22.55 47.14
C VAL A 695 22.45 -22.84 45.71
N ALA A 696 21.20 -22.49 45.44
CA ALA A 696 20.68 -22.54 44.08
C ALA A 696 21.38 -21.52 43.17
N GLY A 697 21.48 -21.82 41.86
CA GLY A 697 22.09 -20.91 40.91
C GLY A 697 21.28 -19.62 40.76
N ALA A 698 21.97 -18.52 40.75
CA ALA A 698 21.32 -17.22 40.49
C ALA A 698 20.79 -17.14 39.06
N GLY A 699 19.66 -16.44 38.85
CA GLY A 699 19.16 -16.10 37.50
C GLY A 699 20.15 -15.21 36.79
N GLY A 700 20.29 -15.39 35.45
CA GLY A 700 21.07 -14.50 34.60
C GLY A 700 20.45 -13.11 34.59
N VAL A 701 21.27 -12.08 34.67
CA VAL A 701 20.84 -10.68 34.64
C VAL A 701 20.26 -10.28 33.28
N GLY A 702 19.36 -9.32 33.29
CA GLY A 702 18.90 -8.65 32.07
C GLY A 702 19.96 -7.71 31.50
N ILE A 703 19.69 -7.07 30.39
CA ILE A 703 20.55 -6.03 29.83
C ILE A 703 20.60 -4.86 30.82
N GLN A 704 21.81 -4.37 31.11
CA GLN A 704 22.11 -3.33 32.11
C GLN A 704 21.71 -3.71 33.56
N GLY A 705 21.60 -5.02 33.89
CA GLY A 705 21.30 -5.47 35.22
C GLY A 705 19.82 -5.40 35.62
N LEU A 706 18.93 -4.95 34.75
CA LEU A 706 17.51 -4.82 34.97
C LEU A 706 16.74 -5.90 34.23
N GLY A 707 16.29 -6.98 34.87
CA GLY A 707 15.70 -8.11 34.17
C GLY A 707 14.37 -8.64 34.70
N GLY A 708 13.86 -8.15 35.79
CA GLY A 708 12.54 -8.54 36.34
C GLY A 708 12.39 -10.06 36.64
N GLY A 709 13.47 -10.81 36.74
CA GLY A 709 13.42 -12.24 37.04
C GLY A 709 12.96 -12.49 38.48
N GLY A 710 12.11 -13.52 38.68
CA GLY A 710 11.68 -13.96 39.99
C GLY A 710 12.77 -14.63 40.80
N ALA A 711 12.89 -14.32 42.07
CA ALA A 711 13.84 -14.94 42.95
C ALA A 711 13.43 -16.38 43.27
N GLY A 712 14.43 -17.27 43.33
CA GLY A 712 14.24 -18.62 43.88
C GLY A 712 14.02 -18.59 45.38
N SER A 713 13.33 -19.58 45.93
CA SER A 713 13.03 -19.69 47.36
C SER A 713 13.14 -21.13 47.83
N ALA A 714 13.33 -21.33 49.14
CA ALA A 714 13.31 -22.65 49.74
C ALA A 714 11.95 -23.34 49.66
N THR A 715 10.88 -22.61 49.47
CA THR A 715 9.51 -23.16 49.37
C THR A 715 8.84 -22.84 48.03
N THR A 716 8.57 -21.59 47.79
CA THR A 716 7.88 -21.14 46.56
C THR A 716 8.67 -20.00 45.91
N GLY A 717 9.03 -20.14 44.63
CA GLY A 717 9.71 -19.10 43.88
C GLY A 717 8.81 -17.86 43.75
N THR A 718 9.40 -16.72 43.43
CA THR A 718 8.62 -15.52 43.10
C THR A 718 8.40 -15.44 41.57
N ALA A 719 7.26 -14.86 41.16
CA ALA A 719 6.98 -14.67 39.76
C ALA A 719 7.94 -13.65 39.11
N GLY A 720 8.19 -13.83 37.85
CA GLY A 720 8.82 -12.78 37.04
C GLY A 720 7.95 -11.55 37.00
N THR A 721 8.58 -10.37 36.99
CA THR A 721 7.86 -9.09 36.90
C THR A 721 7.11 -9.00 35.56
N THR A 722 5.84 -8.64 35.63
CA THR A 722 4.99 -8.46 34.45
C THR A 722 5.57 -7.37 33.53
N ASN A 723 5.41 -7.55 32.23
CA ASN A 723 5.86 -6.62 31.19
C ASN A 723 7.37 -6.40 31.13
N THR A 724 8.15 -7.37 31.65
CA THR A 724 9.62 -7.34 31.58
C THR A 724 10.22 -8.59 30.90
N GLY A 725 9.38 -9.61 30.65
CA GLY A 725 9.83 -10.90 30.17
C GLY A 725 10.68 -11.69 31.17
N GLY A 726 10.69 -11.33 32.44
CA GLY A 726 11.49 -12.02 33.47
C GLY A 726 11.09 -13.47 33.64
N GLY A 727 12.04 -14.39 33.79
CA GLY A 727 11.77 -15.80 34.12
C GLY A 727 11.21 -15.96 35.53
N GLY A 728 10.40 -17.00 35.79
CA GLY A 728 9.88 -17.31 37.11
C GLY A 728 10.94 -17.98 38.02
N GLY A 729 10.94 -17.64 39.32
CA GLY A 729 11.82 -18.22 40.31
C GLY A 729 11.55 -19.71 40.55
N GLY A 730 12.59 -20.49 40.83
CA GLY A 730 12.46 -21.88 41.26
C GLY A 730 12.16 -22.05 42.74
N GLY A 731 11.41 -23.09 43.12
CA GLY A 731 11.19 -23.51 44.52
C GLY A 731 11.95 -24.79 44.86
N VAL A 732 12.71 -24.79 45.96
CA VAL A 732 13.62 -25.89 46.36
C VAL A 732 13.14 -26.53 47.64
N ASN A 733 11.98 -27.16 47.70
CA ASN A 733 11.57 -27.93 48.85
C ASN A 733 11.71 -29.43 48.62
N LEU A 734 12.09 -30.19 49.66
CA LEU A 734 12.18 -31.67 49.65
C LEU A 734 10.79 -32.35 49.72
N GLY A 735 9.69 -31.57 49.79
CA GLY A 735 8.32 -32.07 49.86
C GLY A 735 7.55 -31.97 48.53
N PRO A 736 6.38 -32.63 48.45
CA PRO A 736 5.59 -32.64 47.19
C PRO A 736 5.03 -31.30 46.78
N ASN A 737 5.16 -30.24 47.57
CA ASN A 737 4.56 -28.92 47.41
C ASN A 737 5.53 -27.81 47.00
N ALA A 738 6.75 -28.13 46.60
CA ALA A 738 7.67 -27.14 46.06
C ALA A 738 7.09 -26.55 44.74
N ALA A 739 6.82 -25.26 44.73
CA ALA A 739 6.22 -24.57 43.61
C ALA A 739 7.21 -23.60 42.97
N GLY A 740 7.51 -23.79 41.71
CA GLY A 740 8.09 -22.71 40.93
C GLY A 740 7.04 -21.70 40.51
N ALA A 741 7.46 -20.49 40.22
CA ALA A 741 6.58 -19.40 39.90
C ALA A 741 6.43 -19.16 38.40
N ALA A 742 5.38 -18.48 38.00
CA ALA A 742 5.20 -18.06 36.61
C ALA A 742 6.27 -17.05 36.16
N GLY A 743 6.59 -17.03 34.88
CA GLY A 743 7.35 -15.93 34.28
C GLY A 743 6.59 -14.62 34.29
N GLY A 744 7.23 -13.55 33.86
CA GLY A 744 6.61 -12.27 33.55
C GLY A 744 6.16 -12.21 32.10
N SER A 745 5.07 -11.51 31.80
CA SER A 745 4.69 -11.23 30.42
C SER A 745 5.75 -10.41 29.69
N GLY A 746 5.76 -10.47 28.36
CA GLY A 746 6.58 -9.64 27.52
C GLY A 746 6.10 -8.20 27.42
N VAL A 747 6.79 -7.43 26.61
CA VAL A 747 6.44 -6.05 26.26
C VAL A 747 6.96 -5.73 24.88
N VAL A 748 6.22 -4.92 24.13
CA VAL A 748 6.70 -4.35 22.86
C VAL A 748 6.65 -2.83 22.99
N ILE A 749 7.79 -2.18 22.68
CA ILE A 749 7.91 -0.73 22.71
C ILE A 749 8.29 -0.26 21.32
N LEU A 750 7.56 0.71 20.78
CA LEU A 750 7.89 1.43 19.56
C LEU A 750 8.20 2.88 19.90
N SER A 751 9.28 3.41 19.33
CA SER A 751 9.63 4.82 19.41
C SER A 751 9.61 5.40 17.99
N VAL A 752 8.72 6.35 17.77
CA VAL A 752 8.50 6.99 16.46
C VAL A 752 8.70 8.49 16.58
N PRO A 753 9.15 9.21 15.54
CA PRO A 753 9.22 10.66 15.57
C PRO A 753 7.84 11.26 15.90
N THR A 754 7.75 12.17 16.87
CA THR A 754 6.46 12.76 17.32
C THR A 754 5.73 13.44 16.15
N THR A 755 6.46 14.03 15.21
CA THR A 755 5.89 14.64 14.01
C THR A 755 5.29 13.62 13.02
N ARG A 756 5.51 12.32 13.24
CA ARG A 756 5.01 11.20 12.41
C ARG A 756 4.05 10.27 13.14
N TYR A 757 3.80 10.52 14.40
CA TYR A 757 2.85 9.74 15.17
C TYR A 757 1.42 9.99 14.69
N SER A 758 0.78 8.94 14.18
CA SER A 758 -0.57 9.02 13.58
C SER A 758 -1.71 9.13 14.59
N GLY A 759 -1.46 8.76 15.85
CA GLY A 759 -2.51 8.64 16.87
C GLY A 759 -3.37 7.38 16.76
N THR A 760 -3.19 6.54 15.74
CA THR A 760 -4.06 5.38 15.48
C THR A 760 -3.44 4.09 16.03
N THR A 761 -4.03 3.57 17.11
CA THR A 761 -3.58 2.34 17.79
C THR A 761 -4.77 1.47 18.20
N THR A 762 -4.53 0.16 18.38
CA THR A 762 -5.43 -0.75 19.10
C THR A 762 -4.67 -1.45 20.22
N GLY A 763 -5.38 -2.11 21.16
CA GLY A 763 -4.74 -2.78 22.31
C GLY A 763 -4.32 -1.81 23.43
N SER A 764 -4.75 -0.55 23.37
CA SER A 764 -4.56 0.49 24.41
C SER A 764 -3.10 0.62 24.91
N PRO A 765 -2.10 0.84 24.02
CA PRO A 765 -0.74 1.06 24.47
C PRO A 765 -0.66 2.33 25.34
N THR A 766 0.26 2.32 26.29
CA THR A 766 0.63 3.56 26.99
C THR A 766 1.44 4.43 26.02
N VAL A 767 0.98 5.67 25.79
CA VAL A 767 1.64 6.61 24.90
C VAL A 767 2.28 7.73 25.72
N THR A 768 3.58 7.93 25.54
CA THR A 768 4.36 8.98 26.21
C THR A 768 5.26 9.68 25.20
N THR A 769 5.87 10.80 25.56
CA THR A 769 6.85 11.50 24.74
C THR A 769 8.19 11.57 25.42
N SER A 770 9.26 11.41 24.66
CA SER A 770 10.63 11.55 25.12
C SER A 770 11.46 12.26 24.05
N GLY A 771 11.90 13.47 24.33
CA GLY A 771 12.57 14.31 23.33
C GLY A 771 11.69 14.55 22.10
N ALA A 772 12.20 14.26 20.94
CA ALA A 772 11.48 14.39 19.66
C ALA A 772 10.65 13.17 19.29
N ASN A 773 10.55 12.16 20.15
CA ASN A 773 9.89 10.90 19.88
C ASN A 773 8.64 10.67 20.73
N THR A 774 7.65 10.03 20.15
CA THR A 774 6.50 9.42 20.82
C THR A 774 6.80 7.94 21.05
N ILE A 775 6.61 7.50 22.28
CA ILE A 775 6.88 6.15 22.75
C ILE A 775 5.54 5.43 22.98
N LEU A 776 5.34 4.31 22.29
CA LEU A 776 4.17 3.44 22.45
C LEU A 776 4.62 2.17 23.17
N THR A 777 4.09 1.96 24.38
CA THR A 777 4.38 0.76 25.19
C THR A 777 3.17 -0.16 25.20
N PHE A 778 3.29 -1.30 24.50
CA PHE A 778 2.28 -2.35 24.42
C PHE A 778 2.54 -3.39 25.50
N THR A 779 1.65 -3.49 26.47
CA THR A 779 1.61 -4.55 27.49
C THR A 779 0.56 -5.62 27.20
N ALA A 780 -0.23 -5.41 26.15
CA ALA A 780 -1.18 -6.35 25.55
C ALA A 780 -1.05 -6.27 24.03
N SER A 781 -1.49 -7.32 23.33
CA SER A 781 -1.47 -7.35 21.87
C SER A 781 -2.38 -6.29 21.27
N GLY A 782 -1.97 -5.73 20.13
CA GLY A 782 -2.69 -4.64 19.47
C GLY A 782 -2.09 -4.32 18.11
N SER A 783 -2.26 -3.07 17.68
CA SER A 783 -1.67 -2.57 16.43
C SER A 783 -1.31 -1.09 16.52
N TYR A 784 -0.42 -0.67 15.63
CA TYR A 784 -0.11 0.73 15.36
C TYR A 784 -0.21 0.97 13.86
N THR A 785 -0.99 1.97 13.42
CA THR A 785 -0.98 2.43 12.03
C THR A 785 0.01 3.59 11.91
N ALA A 786 1.05 3.42 11.10
CA ALA A 786 2.16 4.37 10.99
C ALA A 786 1.83 5.61 10.15
#